data_b74ff075ed2f79df8bbc72b561dd3f86
#
_entry.id   b74ff075ed2f79df8bbc72b561dd3f86
#
_cell.length_a   1.000
_cell.length_b   1.000
_cell.length_c   1.000
_cell.angle_alpha   90.00
_cell.angle_beta   90.00
_cell.angle_gamma   90.00
#
_symmetry.space_group_name_H-M   'P 1'
#
loop_
_entity.id
_entity.type
_entity.pdbx_description
1 polymer ?
#
loop_
_entity_poly.entity_id
_entity_poly.type
_entity_poly.pdbx_seq_one_letter_code
_entity_poly.pdbx_strand_id
1 'polypeptide(L)'
;MSHFDKVVPCTVDLLNQALDSAAVNEVCGQIAQALLRVKQGEMSRTEFENYKKAMKKQLPVLTPHAIFKNGERNNANAIPSGLSMYDIDHIENPRGYYQSMISGRETQLGIVMAYMTPSTEGLRLIYEMPQGMTLAEAQKWMSEQLGDSDYDGCVKDYARCSYLVPRAYIIYLDEEELLKDRQVKEPVSQIAMPLELKPAPQNGVVVSPEQQARNLRIFDLCLKEAGLKAEAIDVVGVHNWHNSLVAVLSVGICRLMSQQELMNVLVQRMPNYAKEQDCHRLVSDFYEQYTKINAPMTLALRRIYAESMKEPAASKAQTRQLMGSVPPPMPVELPRLIKLLVSKEPENVRPSVALGAFPALGAHLCDVHFLYADNTYREATFMHHTMAKTATGKSGVSRVCEAIMKDIEERDVINRQREQDYKDECARLGANKQRPERPDDLVVQILMTNITMAALNQKGADAKGHFIYSLLNEVELFNLLDPSLKKTNLRNIIQTAFDCDWNGQDRQGERSVTARYRMRWNWNASSTIKRGQDFYQPMLADGSFNRISFSTIIPTNDGKIPKHGFYDEKFMAKLKPYINRLNAAKGNYDSKKAQQLIERLNEEAVDMARLSDDEAYDDTSHRAVIIAWLRAMVLYLAEGKWSKEIEEFAVWSYHYDMWCKMTFFGEEMSKQMEHEVVGKSRGPRNMLDMLPTEFTTVDAEAVRLKMGKKDHDPYKMLWTWESRGYIQQDPLTGVYRKTEGYLAKHSQAA
;
A
#
# COMPACT_ATOMS: atom_id res chain seq x y z
N MET A 1 -0.01 -36.19 27.29
CA MET A 1 0.88 -35.09 27.73
C MET A 1 2.22 -35.29 27.03
N SER A 2 2.72 -34.27 26.37
CA SER A 2 4.09 -34.31 25.80
C SER A 2 5.08 -34.31 26.96
N HIS A 3 6.22 -35.02 26.86
CA HIS A 3 7.23 -35.04 27.92
C HIS A 3 7.90 -33.66 28.13
N PHE A 4 7.56 -32.65 27.29
CA PHE A 4 7.95 -31.25 27.46
C PHE A 4 6.95 -30.43 28.29
N ASP A 5 5.87 -31.02 28.77
CA ASP A 5 4.84 -30.26 29.52
C ASP A 5 5.22 -30.05 30.99
N LYS A 6 6.25 -30.82 31.50
CA LYS A 6 6.83 -30.63 32.83
C LYS A 6 8.27 -30.18 32.73
N VAL A 7 8.61 -29.12 33.44
CA VAL A 7 9.93 -28.50 33.50
C VAL A 7 10.37 -28.35 34.94
N VAL A 8 11.68 -28.33 35.16
CA VAL A 8 12.31 -28.08 36.45
C VAL A 8 13.18 -26.83 36.40
N PRO A 9 13.41 -26.14 37.52
CA PRO A 9 14.36 -25.04 37.56
C PRO A 9 15.71 -25.45 37.00
N CYS A 10 16.28 -24.67 36.11
CA CYS A 10 17.61 -24.90 35.55
C CYS A 10 18.67 -24.52 36.59
N THR A 11 19.59 -25.44 36.85
CA THR A 11 20.80 -25.19 37.66
C THR A 11 22.03 -25.31 36.79
N VAL A 12 23.16 -24.79 37.24
CA VAL A 12 24.47 -24.92 36.54
C VAL A 12 24.78 -26.40 36.24
N ASP A 13 24.58 -27.29 37.23
CA ASP A 13 24.85 -28.71 37.07
C ASP A 13 23.95 -29.37 36.01
N LEU A 14 22.65 -29.06 36.03
CA LEU A 14 21.70 -29.59 35.02
C LEU A 14 22.01 -29.08 33.62
N LEU A 15 22.36 -27.80 33.49
CA LEU A 15 22.77 -27.21 32.23
C LEU A 15 24.02 -27.90 31.68
N ASN A 16 25.07 -28.02 32.50
CA ASN A 16 26.30 -28.66 32.12
C ASN A 16 26.11 -30.16 31.80
N GLN A 17 25.32 -30.88 32.58
CA GLN A 17 24.96 -32.26 32.29
C GLN A 17 24.27 -32.42 30.92
N ALA A 18 23.38 -31.47 30.56
CA ALA A 18 22.72 -31.50 29.26
C ALA A 18 23.68 -31.15 28.10
N LEU A 19 24.56 -30.15 28.28
CA LEU A 19 25.51 -29.72 27.26
C LEU A 19 26.61 -30.80 27.00
N ASP A 20 26.98 -31.56 28.02
CA ASP A 20 28.02 -32.61 27.94
C ASP A 20 27.42 -34.00 27.71
N SER A 21 26.12 -34.12 27.49
CA SER A 21 25.41 -35.38 27.26
C SER A 21 25.83 -36.02 25.94
N ALA A 22 26.31 -37.30 26.02
CA ALA A 22 26.62 -38.10 24.83
C ALA A 22 25.40 -38.27 23.91
N ALA A 23 24.19 -38.43 24.48
CA ALA A 23 22.95 -38.56 23.72
C ALA A 23 22.61 -37.29 22.94
N VAL A 24 22.80 -36.11 23.54
CA VAL A 24 22.57 -34.79 22.86
C VAL A 24 23.58 -34.65 21.70
N ASN A 25 24.83 -35.01 21.92
CA ASN A 25 25.88 -34.97 20.89
C ASN A 25 25.56 -35.91 19.73
N GLU A 26 25.11 -37.13 20.02
CA GLU A 26 24.73 -38.11 19.00
C GLU A 26 23.55 -37.62 18.15
N VAL A 27 22.46 -37.14 18.78
CA VAL A 27 21.28 -36.61 18.06
C VAL A 27 21.63 -35.43 17.15
N CYS A 28 22.40 -34.48 17.66
CA CYS A 28 22.85 -33.35 16.86
C CYS A 28 23.80 -33.76 15.74
N GLY A 29 24.69 -34.74 15.99
CA GLY A 29 25.55 -35.31 14.98
C GLY A 29 24.79 -36.01 13.85
N GLN A 30 23.73 -36.75 14.16
CA GLN A 30 22.88 -37.40 13.18
C GLN A 30 22.11 -36.35 12.33
N ILE A 31 21.65 -35.26 12.93
CA ILE A 31 21.00 -34.16 12.18
C ILE A 31 22.02 -33.50 11.22
N ALA A 32 23.25 -33.24 11.69
CA ALA A 32 24.31 -32.66 10.87
C ALA A 32 24.72 -33.57 9.71
N GLN A 33 24.81 -34.89 9.94
CA GLN A 33 25.07 -35.88 8.88
C GLN A 33 23.94 -35.91 7.84
N ALA A 34 22.67 -35.87 8.29
CA ALA A 34 21.53 -35.81 7.38
C ALA A 34 21.58 -34.57 6.51
N LEU A 35 22.00 -33.42 7.06
CA LEU A 35 22.19 -32.19 6.29
C LEU A 35 23.29 -32.31 5.23
N LEU A 36 24.40 -32.99 5.55
CA LEU A 36 25.46 -33.27 4.57
C LEU A 36 24.95 -34.12 3.41
N ARG A 37 24.10 -35.13 3.68
CA ARG A 37 23.43 -35.92 2.62
C ARG A 37 22.53 -35.08 1.73
N VAL A 38 21.85 -34.05 2.26
CA VAL A 38 21.11 -33.10 1.43
C VAL A 38 22.03 -32.30 0.51
N LYS A 39 23.17 -31.83 1.04
CA LYS A 39 24.18 -31.08 0.26
C LYS A 39 24.83 -31.95 -0.83
N GLN A 40 24.89 -33.25 -0.62
CA GLN A 40 25.40 -34.24 -1.58
C GLN A 40 24.36 -34.74 -2.57
N GLY A 41 23.09 -34.32 -2.42
CA GLY A 41 21.99 -34.74 -3.28
C GLY A 41 21.42 -36.12 -2.97
N GLU A 42 21.82 -36.75 -1.85
CA GLU A 42 21.41 -38.09 -1.41
C GLU A 42 20.08 -38.07 -0.62
N MET A 43 19.66 -36.94 -0.16
CA MET A 43 18.42 -36.74 0.59
C MET A 43 17.74 -35.47 0.12
N SER A 44 16.39 -35.49 -0.03
CA SER A 44 15.64 -34.29 -0.36
C SER A 44 15.52 -33.34 0.86
N ARG A 45 15.37 -32.05 0.61
CA ARG A 45 15.15 -31.04 1.68
C ARG A 45 13.92 -31.38 2.53
N THR A 46 12.83 -31.84 1.90
CA THR A 46 11.58 -32.20 2.59
C THR A 46 11.78 -33.40 3.52
N GLU A 47 12.52 -34.44 3.10
CA GLU A 47 12.84 -35.58 3.94
C GLU A 47 13.73 -35.17 5.12
N PHE A 48 14.68 -34.28 4.89
CA PHE A 48 15.54 -33.74 5.96
C PHE A 48 14.71 -32.97 6.99
N GLU A 49 13.78 -32.10 6.58
CA GLU A 49 12.95 -31.34 7.52
C GLU A 49 12.08 -32.26 8.40
N ASN A 50 11.53 -33.33 7.82
CA ASN A 50 10.76 -34.31 8.57
C ASN A 50 11.70 -35.11 9.55
N TYR A 51 12.85 -35.52 9.09
CA TYR A 51 13.85 -36.18 9.92
C TYR A 51 14.32 -35.30 11.08
N LYS A 52 14.73 -34.07 10.78
CA LYS A 52 15.12 -33.04 11.76
C LYS A 52 14.06 -32.81 12.82
N LYS A 53 12.78 -32.71 12.41
CA LYS A 53 11.66 -32.52 13.32
C LYS A 53 11.45 -33.71 14.26
N ALA A 54 11.66 -34.92 13.79
CA ALA A 54 11.58 -36.14 14.61
C ALA A 54 12.75 -36.23 15.61
N MET A 55 13.95 -35.94 15.15
CA MET A 55 15.16 -36.02 15.97
C MET A 55 15.20 -34.94 17.07
N LYS A 56 14.81 -33.71 16.77
CA LYS A 56 14.74 -32.63 17.76
C LYS A 56 13.85 -32.94 18.98
N LYS A 57 12.88 -33.82 18.84
CA LYS A 57 12.01 -34.22 19.97
C LYS A 57 12.75 -35.06 21.02
N GLN A 58 13.94 -35.55 20.72
CA GLN A 58 14.78 -36.32 21.64
C GLN A 58 15.76 -35.44 22.43
N LEU A 59 15.87 -34.14 22.06
CA LEU A 59 16.76 -33.20 22.75
C LEU A 59 16.10 -32.65 24.01
N PRO A 60 16.86 -32.37 25.08
CA PRO A 60 16.36 -31.60 26.20
C PRO A 60 16.04 -30.17 25.78
N VAL A 61 15.20 -29.50 26.55
CA VAL A 61 14.75 -28.12 26.24
C VAL A 61 15.05 -27.19 27.39
N LEU A 62 15.36 -25.93 27.04
CA LEU A 62 15.42 -24.79 27.93
C LEU A 62 14.22 -23.88 27.65
N THR A 63 13.68 -23.23 28.68
CA THR A 63 12.57 -22.28 28.58
C THR A 63 13.04 -20.89 29.01
N PRO A 64 13.75 -20.16 28.13
CA PRO A 64 14.40 -18.90 28.52
C PRO A 64 13.42 -17.83 28.95
N HIS A 65 12.22 -17.79 28.37
CA HIS A 65 11.25 -16.70 28.55
C HIS A 65 10.57 -16.69 29.92
N ALA A 66 10.44 -17.87 30.58
CA ALA A 66 9.69 -17.97 31.81
C ALA A 66 10.11 -19.16 32.67
N ILE A 67 9.87 -18.99 33.98
CA ILE A 67 9.79 -20.05 34.97
C ILE A 67 8.31 -20.44 35.12
N PHE A 68 7.99 -21.68 35.47
CA PHE A 68 6.61 -22.15 35.53
C PHE A 68 6.19 -22.59 36.90
N LYS A 69 5.02 -22.09 37.38
CA LYS A 69 4.40 -22.51 38.63
C LYS A 69 4.14 -24.02 38.58
N ASN A 70 4.52 -24.72 39.64
CA ASN A 70 4.39 -26.19 39.77
C ASN A 70 5.11 -27.01 38.69
N GLY A 71 6.03 -26.40 37.94
CA GLY A 71 6.72 -27.04 36.84
C GLY A 71 5.87 -27.40 35.62
N GLU A 72 4.67 -26.85 35.51
CA GLU A 72 3.76 -27.06 34.37
C GLU A 72 3.94 -25.97 33.32
N ARG A 73 4.49 -26.35 32.17
CA ARG A 73 4.80 -25.44 31.07
C ARG A 73 3.55 -25.07 30.26
N ASN A 74 2.92 -23.97 30.63
CA ASN A 74 1.86 -23.32 29.90
C ASN A 74 1.85 -21.81 30.19
N ASN A 75 1.24 -21.00 29.33
CA ASN A 75 1.23 -19.55 29.49
C ASN A 75 0.52 -19.06 30.76
N ALA A 76 -0.46 -19.81 31.28
CA ALA A 76 -1.17 -19.44 32.49
C ALA A 76 -0.31 -19.60 33.77
N ASN A 77 0.70 -20.48 33.71
CA ASN A 77 1.62 -20.76 34.81
C ASN A 77 2.96 -20.05 34.65
N ALA A 78 3.15 -19.30 33.54
CA ALA A 78 4.41 -18.64 33.23
C ALA A 78 4.68 -17.43 34.13
N ILE A 79 5.86 -17.40 34.71
CA ILE A 79 6.44 -16.25 35.41
C ILE A 79 7.58 -15.75 34.53
N PRO A 80 7.51 -14.53 33.94
CA PRO A 80 8.56 -14.02 33.07
C PRO A 80 9.94 -14.06 33.72
N SER A 81 10.95 -14.54 33.00
CA SER A 81 12.34 -14.62 33.50
C SER A 81 13.17 -13.34 33.27
N GLY A 82 12.68 -12.43 32.43
CA GLY A 82 13.45 -11.29 31.94
C GLY A 82 14.36 -11.63 30.76
N LEU A 83 14.38 -12.88 30.29
CA LEU A 83 15.13 -13.29 29.11
C LEU A 83 14.22 -13.49 27.91
N SER A 84 14.78 -13.27 26.74
CA SER A 84 14.19 -13.63 25.45
C SER A 84 15.16 -14.46 24.62
N MET A 85 14.67 -15.17 23.61
CA MET A 85 15.50 -15.86 22.64
C MET A 85 15.24 -15.34 21.23
N TYR A 86 16.28 -15.24 20.44
CA TYR A 86 16.23 -14.76 19.06
C TYR A 86 16.83 -15.80 18.13
N ASP A 87 16.12 -16.11 17.06
CA ASP A 87 16.55 -17.09 16.04
C ASP A 87 16.96 -16.37 14.77
N ILE A 88 18.14 -16.72 14.25
CA ILE A 88 18.63 -16.31 12.94
C ILE A 88 18.80 -17.59 12.12
N ASP A 89 17.87 -17.84 11.21
CA ASP A 89 17.82 -19.04 10.39
C ASP A 89 18.57 -18.86 9.05
N HIS A 90 18.85 -19.98 8.38
CA HIS A 90 19.46 -20.02 7.03
C HIS A 90 20.86 -19.40 6.92
N ILE A 91 21.70 -19.57 7.94
CA ILE A 91 23.09 -19.11 7.93
C ILE A 91 24.03 -20.26 7.59
N GLU A 92 24.84 -20.11 6.55
CA GLU A 92 25.85 -21.15 6.18
C GLU A 92 26.96 -21.30 7.23
N ASN A 93 27.37 -20.21 7.89
CA ASN A 93 28.40 -20.19 8.91
C ASN A 93 27.96 -19.39 10.15
N PRO A 94 27.22 -20.01 11.10
CA PRO A 94 26.74 -19.30 12.29
C PRO A 94 27.86 -18.75 13.19
N ARG A 95 29.02 -19.43 13.27
CA ARG A 95 30.18 -18.91 14.03
C ARG A 95 30.79 -17.68 13.40
N GLY A 96 30.93 -17.68 12.08
CA GLY A 96 31.44 -16.53 11.34
C GLY A 96 30.48 -15.32 11.43
N TYR A 97 29.19 -15.59 11.36
CA TYR A 97 28.17 -14.56 11.56
C TYR A 97 28.25 -13.95 12.97
N TYR A 98 28.32 -14.80 14.01
CA TYR A 98 28.50 -14.34 15.39
C TYR A 98 29.75 -13.46 15.52
N GLN A 99 30.88 -13.93 14.99
CA GLN A 99 32.16 -13.22 15.08
C GLN A 99 32.12 -11.85 14.39
N SER A 100 31.42 -11.72 13.29
CA SER A 100 31.35 -10.45 12.53
C SER A 100 30.30 -9.47 13.03
N MET A 101 29.18 -9.96 13.56
CA MET A 101 28.02 -9.11 13.87
C MET A 101 27.79 -8.92 15.39
N ILE A 102 28.28 -9.83 16.22
CA ILE A 102 27.90 -9.91 17.64
C ILE A 102 29.10 -9.81 18.56
N SER A 103 30.21 -10.49 18.23
CA SER A 103 31.39 -10.57 19.10
C SER A 103 31.90 -9.19 19.51
N GLY A 104 32.11 -9.02 20.82
CA GLY A 104 32.47 -7.73 21.43
C GLY A 104 31.30 -6.80 21.74
N ARG A 105 30.06 -7.19 21.41
CA ARG A 105 28.83 -6.45 21.69
C ARG A 105 27.89 -7.20 22.66
N GLU A 106 28.35 -8.31 23.24
CA GLU A 106 27.52 -9.22 24.05
C GLU A 106 26.84 -8.46 25.21
N THR A 107 27.61 -7.67 25.95
CA THR A 107 27.09 -6.84 27.06
C THR A 107 26.12 -5.76 26.56
N GLN A 108 26.41 -5.12 25.41
CA GLN A 108 25.53 -4.11 24.81
C GLN A 108 24.19 -4.68 24.37
N LEU A 109 24.21 -5.89 23.85
CA LEU A 109 23.04 -6.62 23.35
C LEU A 109 22.35 -7.45 24.45
N GLY A 110 22.92 -7.51 25.65
CA GLY A 110 22.43 -8.31 26.76
C GLY A 110 22.51 -9.83 26.52
N ILE A 111 23.39 -10.29 25.61
CA ILE A 111 23.49 -11.71 25.25
C ILE A 111 24.13 -12.49 26.41
N VAL A 112 23.40 -13.50 26.88
CA VAL A 112 23.86 -14.42 27.96
C VAL A 112 24.19 -15.79 27.44
N MET A 113 23.66 -16.21 26.28
CA MET A 113 24.02 -17.45 25.62
C MET A 113 23.82 -17.33 24.10
N ALA A 114 24.79 -17.86 23.34
CA ALA A 114 24.69 -17.95 21.89
C ALA A 114 25.18 -19.31 21.42
N TYR A 115 24.44 -19.97 20.53
CA TYR A 115 24.77 -21.30 20.03
C TYR A 115 24.21 -21.60 18.65
N MET A 116 24.88 -22.50 17.94
CA MET A 116 24.38 -23.02 16.67
C MET A 116 23.15 -23.90 16.91
N THR A 117 22.10 -23.71 16.08
CA THR A 117 20.92 -24.59 16.14
C THR A 117 21.28 -26.07 15.86
N PRO A 118 20.45 -27.05 16.26
CA PRO A 118 20.76 -28.48 16.03
C PRO A 118 21.03 -28.87 14.57
N SER A 119 20.53 -28.06 13.60
CA SER A 119 20.79 -28.25 12.17
C SER A 119 22.10 -27.62 11.68
N THR A 120 22.82 -26.89 12.51
CA THR A 120 24.02 -26.10 12.14
C THR A 120 23.80 -24.99 11.07
N GLU A 121 22.58 -24.77 10.63
CA GLU A 121 22.21 -23.75 9.64
C GLU A 121 21.50 -22.53 10.29
N GLY A 122 21.66 -22.32 11.56
CA GLY A 122 21.09 -21.18 12.29
C GLY A 122 21.85 -20.87 13.56
N LEU A 123 21.68 -19.64 14.02
CA LEU A 123 22.23 -19.13 15.26
C LEU A 123 21.09 -18.78 16.20
N ARG A 124 21.15 -19.21 17.45
CA ARG A 124 20.22 -18.84 18.51
C ARG A 124 20.90 -18.02 19.56
N LEU A 125 20.29 -16.88 19.91
CA LEU A 125 20.72 -15.99 20.96
C LEU A 125 19.71 -16.06 22.10
N ILE A 126 20.19 -16.17 23.35
CA ILE A 126 19.42 -15.91 24.56
C ILE A 126 19.97 -14.62 25.14
N TYR A 127 19.11 -13.67 25.42
CA TYR A 127 19.51 -12.34 25.83
C TYR A 127 18.57 -11.76 26.89
N GLU A 128 19.11 -10.90 27.73
CA GLU A 128 18.32 -10.11 28.68
C GLU A 128 17.47 -9.10 27.91
N MET A 129 16.18 -9.13 28.16
CA MET A 129 15.27 -8.18 27.53
C MET A 129 15.53 -6.77 28.07
N PRO A 130 15.63 -5.74 27.21
CA PRO A 130 15.67 -4.38 27.68
C PRO A 130 14.48 -4.11 28.61
N GLN A 131 14.74 -3.43 29.73
CA GLN A 131 13.71 -3.23 30.74
C GLN A 131 12.43 -2.63 30.15
N GLY A 132 11.31 -3.28 30.46
CA GLY A 132 10.00 -2.83 30.07
C GLY A 132 9.55 -3.18 28.67
N MET A 133 10.26 -4.03 27.95
CA MET A 133 9.81 -4.60 26.68
C MET A 133 9.01 -5.87 26.89
N THR A 134 7.97 -6.05 26.10
CA THR A 134 7.31 -7.35 25.91
C THR A 134 8.20 -8.26 25.06
N LEU A 135 7.93 -9.58 25.05
CA LEU A 135 8.64 -10.52 24.18
C LEU A 135 8.67 -10.07 22.72
N ALA A 136 7.54 -9.58 22.19
CA ALA A 136 7.45 -9.14 20.82
C ALA A 136 8.28 -7.88 20.53
N GLU A 137 8.33 -6.94 21.48
CA GLU A 137 9.15 -5.73 21.37
C GLU A 137 10.65 -6.06 21.49
N ALA A 138 11.00 -6.97 22.39
CA ALA A 138 12.39 -7.44 22.52
C ALA A 138 12.88 -8.16 21.26
N GLN A 139 12.04 -8.97 20.61
CA GLN A 139 12.35 -9.61 19.32
C GLN A 139 12.62 -8.54 18.24
N LYS A 140 11.74 -7.56 18.13
CA LYS A 140 11.88 -6.46 17.18
C LYS A 140 13.14 -5.63 17.46
N TRP A 141 13.40 -5.32 18.73
CA TRP A 141 14.59 -4.61 19.14
C TRP A 141 15.87 -5.36 18.72
N MET A 142 15.94 -6.68 18.98
CA MET A 142 17.10 -7.45 18.59
C MET A 142 17.28 -7.52 17.07
N SER A 143 16.18 -7.66 16.29
CA SER A 143 16.26 -7.61 14.83
C SER A 143 16.82 -6.28 14.31
N GLU A 144 16.41 -5.17 14.92
CA GLU A 144 16.93 -3.84 14.58
C GLU A 144 18.41 -3.68 14.92
N GLN A 145 18.86 -4.26 16.07
CA GLN A 145 20.28 -4.21 16.48
C GLN A 145 21.19 -5.02 15.55
N LEU A 146 20.66 -6.11 14.98
CA LEU A 146 21.38 -7.01 14.07
C LEU A 146 21.17 -6.66 12.59
N GLY A 147 20.23 -5.76 12.27
CA GLY A 147 19.87 -5.42 10.88
C GLY A 147 19.16 -6.58 10.16
N ASP A 148 18.54 -7.49 10.90
CA ASP A 148 17.82 -8.63 10.36
C ASP A 148 16.38 -8.24 10.00
N SER A 149 16.09 -8.17 8.69
CA SER A 149 14.77 -7.82 8.16
C SER A 149 13.79 -8.99 8.12
N ASP A 150 14.29 -10.23 8.20
CA ASP A 150 13.52 -11.47 7.99
C ASP A 150 13.22 -12.23 9.29
N TYR A 151 13.31 -11.56 10.45
CA TYR A 151 13.10 -12.20 11.74
C TYR A 151 11.70 -12.81 11.91
N ASP A 152 11.63 -13.95 12.58
CA ASP A 152 10.37 -14.61 12.92
C ASP A 152 9.60 -13.86 14.03
N GLY A 153 8.70 -12.97 13.65
CA GLY A 153 7.83 -12.21 14.57
C GLY A 153 6.80 -13.04 15.34
N CYS A 154 6.84 -14.38 15.24
CA CYS A 154 5.89 -15.29 15.91
C CYS A 154 6.22 -15.57 17.39
N VAL A 155 7.35 -15.09 17.93
CA VAL A 155 7.76 -15.32 19.32
C VAL A 155 6.97 -14.41 20.26
N LYS A 156 5.74 -14.84 20.62
CA LYS A 156 4.85 -14.14 21.55
C LYS A 156 4.44 -15.00 22.76
N ASP A 157 5.04 -16.16 22.87
CA ASP A 157 4.63 -17.21 23.79
C ASP A 157 5.69 -17.43 24.88
N TYR A 158 5.34 -17.17 26.13
CA TYR A 158 6.19 -17.42 27.29
C TYR A 158 6.49 -18.91 27.52
N ALA A 159 5.61 -19.79 27.07
CA ALA A 159 5.79 -21.24 27.18
C ALA A 159 6.69 -21.83 26.05
N ARG A 160 7.25 -21.00 25.17
CA ARG A 160 8.14 -21.43 24.10
C ARG A 160 9.45 -21.99 24.68
N CYS A 161 9.90 -23.11 24.10
CA CYS A 161 11.13 -23.76 24.51
C CYS A 161 12.19 -23.74 23.40
N SER A 162 13.44 -23.78 23.80
CA SER A 162 14.59 -23.92 22.94
C SER A 162 15.27 -25.28 23.15
N TYR A 163 15.58 -25.97 22.08
CA TYR A 163 16.34 -27.23 22.16
C TYR A 163 17.79 -26.98 22.56
N LEU A 164 18.25 -27.66 23.58
CA LEU A 164 19.67 -27.65 23.96
C LEU A 164 20.52 -28.42 22.96
N VAL A 165 21.77 -28.04 22.86
CA VAL A 165 22.75 -28.54 21.90
C VAL A 165 24.01 -29.00 22.65
N PRO A 166 24.90 -29.77 22.04
CA PRO A 166 26.15 -30.16 22.69
C PRO A 166 27.06 -28.95 22.90
N ARG A 167 27.93 -29.02 23.90
CA ARG A 167 28.88 -27.94 24.24
C ARG A 167 29.71 -27.47 23.04
N ALA A 168 30.03 -28.37 22.13
CA ALA A 168 30.73 -28.02 20.89
C ALA A 168 29.96 -27.02 20.00
N TYR A 169 28.61 -26.85 20.15
CA TYR A 169 27.80 -25.94 19.39
C TYR A 169 27.62 -24.58 20.10
N ILE A 170 28.02 -24.47 21.38
CA ILE A 170 28.01 -23.23 22.13
C ILE A 170 29.07 -22.29 21.54
N ILE A 171 28.71 -21.04 21.35
CA ILE A 171 29.61 -19.99 20.86
C ILE A 171 29.95 -19.03 22.01
N TYR A 172 28.94 -18.68 22.81
CA TYR A 172 29.07 -17.80 23.97
C TYR A 172 28.15 -18.30 25.08
N LEU A 173 28.62 -18.27 26.34
CA LEU A 173 27.83 -18.64 27.50
C LEU A 173 28.34 -17.90 28.73
N ASP A 174 27.46 -17.12 29.33
CA ASP A 174 27.62 -16.52 30.65
C ASP A 174 26.65 -17.23 31.61
N GLU A 175 27.15 -18.22 32.36
CA GLU A 175 26.33 -19.05 33.23
C GLU A 175 25.74 -18.25 34.40
N GLU A 176 26.47 -17.25 34.92
CA GLU A 176 26.02 -16.42 36.03
C GLU A 176 24.85 -15.54 35.59
N GLU A 177 25.00 -14.87 34.47
CA GLU A 177 23.94 -14.03 33.92
C GLU A 177 22.76 -14.85 33.38
N LEU A 178 22.97 -16.02 32.78
CA LEU A 178 21.89 -16.89 32.28
C LEU A 178 20.96 -17.34 33.40
N LEU A 179 21.52 -17.72 34.56
CA LEU A 179 20.80 -18.34 35.68
C LEU A 179 20.50 -17.35 36.82
N LYS A 180 20.79 -16.08 36.65
CA LYS A 180 20.54 -15.02 37.62
C LYS A 180 19.05 -14.92 37.94
N ASP A 181 18.71 -14.88 39.23
CA ASP A 181 17.34 -14.61 39.68
C ASP A 181 16.99 -13.15 39.40
N ARG A 182 16.21 -12.95 38.34
CA ARG A 182 15.70 -11.65 37.93
C ARG A 182 14.33 -11.43 38.54
N GLN A 183 14.22 -10.55 39.50
CA GLN A 183 12.92 -10.03 39.90
C GLN A 183 12.34 -9.18 38.77
N VAL A 184 11.63 -9.83 37.85
CA VAL A 184 10.86 -9.12 36.81
C VAL A 184 9.69 -8.45 37.53
N LYS A 185 9.85 -7.19 37.86
CA LYS A 185 8.68 -6.32 38.07
C LYS A 185 7.93 -6.33 36.77
N GLU A 186 6.62 -6.55 36.83
CA GLU A 186 5.76 -6.48 35.64
C GLU A 186 6.19 -5.32 34.73
N PRO A 187 6.13 -5.48 33.40
CA PRO A 187 6.82 -4.61 32.46
C PRO A 187 6.40 -3.17 32.61
N VAL A 188 7.24 -2.38 33.28
CA VAL A 188 7.19 -0.92 33.24
C VAL A 188 8.24 -0.49 32.25
N SER A 189 7.80 -0.16 31.05
CA SER A 189 8.65 0.32 29.97
C SER A 189 9.45 1.55 30.38
N GLN A 190 10.77 1.48 30.35
CA GLN A 190 11.61 2.65 30.52
C GLN A 190 12.73 2.69 29.49
N ILE A 191 12.63 3.62 28.54
CA ILE A 191 13.79 4.30 27.99
C ILE A 191 13.57 5.79 28.29
N ALA A 192 14.46 6.33 29.13
CA ALA A 192 14.34 7.68 29.65
C ALA A 192 14.92 8.72 28.69
N MET A 193 14.14 9.75 28.39
CA MET A 193 14.63 11.13 28.29
C MET A 193 13.60 12.05 28.96
N PRO A 194 14.05 13.02 29.77
CA PRO A 194 13.14 13.89 30.51
C PRO A 194 12.49 14.89 29.56
N LEU A 195 11.18 14.78 29.41
CA LEU A 195 10.37 15.90 28.97
C LEU A 195 10.01 16.70 30.22
N GLU A 196 10.66 17.81 30.43
CA GLU A 196 10.14 18.85 31.31
C GLU A 196 8.90 19.45 30.66
N LEU A 197 7.73 18.86 30.95
CA LEU A 197 6.47 19.54 30.74
C LEU A 197 6.39 20.63 31.80
N LYS A 198 6.41 21.91 31.38
CA LYS A 198 6.03 23.01 32.26
C LYS A 198 4.67 22.68 32.88
N PRO A 199 4.48 22.93 34.20
CA PRO A 199 3.15 22.84 34.79
C PRO A 199 2.21 23.74 33.99
N ALA A 200 1.07 23.17 33.61
CA ALA A 200 0.04 23.90 32.87
C ALA A 200 -0.38 25.13 33.66
N PRO A 201 -0.50 26.31 33.02
CA PRO A 201 -0.98 27.48 33.70
C PRO A 201 -2.40 27.24 34.23
N GLN A 202 -2.56 27.37 35.52
CA GLN A 202 -3.88 27.47 36.14
C GLN A 202 -4.45 28.82 35.73
N ASN A 203 -5.35 28.81 34.73
CA ASN A 203 -6.45 29.75 34.54
C ASN A 203 -6.88 29.75 33.07
N GLY A 204 -8.12 29.37 32.83
CA GLY A 204 -9.02 29.78 31.76
C GLY A 204 -8.45 29.94 30.33
N VAL A 205 -7.70 28.96 29.80
CA VAL A 205 -7.28 29.00 28.39
C VAL A 205 -8.39 28.41 27.55
N VAL A 206 -8.94 29.19 26.63
CA VAL A 206 -9.82 28.73 25.56
C VAL A 206 -8.97 27.82 24.65
N VAL A 207 -9.17 26.52 24.75
CA VAL A 207 -8.48 25.51 23.92
C VAL A 207 -8.89 25.74 22.47
N SER A 208 -7.92 25.86 21.55
CA SER A 208 -8.23 26.03 20.13
C SER A 208 -9.00 24.79 19.59
N PRO A 209 -9.84 24.93 18.57
CA PRO A 209 -10.55 23.79 17.96
C PRO A 209 -9.59 22.66 17.53
N GLU A 210 -8.39 23.01 17.05
CA GLU A 210 -7.35 22.05 16.62
C GLU A 210 -6.80 21.27 17.82
N GLN A 211 -6.51 21.94 18.92
CA GLN A 211 -6.04 21.28 20.15
C GLN A 211 -7.12 20.37 20.73
N GLN A 212 -8.40 20.77 20.66
CA GLN A 212 -9.51 19.93 21.13
C GLN A 212 -9.68 18.70 20.26
N ALA A 213 -9.59 18.82 18.93
CA ALA A 213 -9.61 17.68 18.02
C ALA A 213 -8.44 16.70 18.27
N ARG A 214 -7.25 17.24 18.57
CA ARG A 214 -6.08 16.46 18.93
C ARG A 214 -6.28 15.72 20.26
N ASN A 215 -6.81 16.37 21.28
CA ASN A 215 -7.08 15.77 22.58
C ASN A 215 -8.10 14.62 22.48
N LEU A 216 -9.15 14.77 21.67
CA LEU A 216 -10.08 13.69 21.37
C LEU A 216 -9.39 12.49 20.72
N ARG A 217 -8.50 12.74 19.79
CA ARG A 217 -7.72 11.68 19.14
C ARG A 217 -6.77 10.96 20.10
N ILE A 218 -6.09 11.70 20.98
CA ILE A 218 -5.25 11.11 22.03
C ILE A 218 -6.07 10.15 22.87
N PHE A 219 -7.28 10.54 23.27
CA PHE A 219 -8.18 9.70 24.05
C PHE A 219 -8.58 8.43 23.27
N ASP A 220 -8.98 8.57 22.01
CA ASP A 220 -9.36 7.45 21.15
C ASP A 220 -8.20 6.45 20.92
N LEU A 221 -6.97 6.96 20.79
CA LEU A 221 -5.77 6.12 20.69
C LEU A 221 -5.45 5.41 22.02
N CYS A 222 -5.58 6.08 23.15
CA CYS A 222 -5.42 5.46 24.47
C CYS A 222 -6.50 4.40 24.72
N LEU A 223 -7.71 4.64 24.26
CA LEU A 223 -8.82 3.68 24.33
C LEU A 223 -8.50 2.41 23.53
N LYS A 224 -7.98 2.59 22.31
CA LYS A 224 -7.56 1.48 21.44
C LYS A 224 -6.38 0.69 22.05
N GLU A 225 -5.42 1.39 22.64
CA GLU A 225 -4.26 0.74 23.31
C GLU A 225 -4.73 -0.04 24.55
N ALA A 226 -5.74 0.46 25.28
CA ALA A 226 -6.40 -0.25 26.39
C ALA A 226 -7.27 -1.44 25.95
N GLY A 227 -7.42 -1.69 24.62
CA GLY A 227 -8.23 -2.80 24.09
C GLY A 227 -9.74 -2.59 24.19
N LEU A 228 -10.21 -1.35 24.38
CA LEU A 228 -11.61 -0.99 24.56
C LEU A 228 -12.23 -0.46 23.25
N LYS A 229 -13.54 -0.65 23.10
CA LYS A 229 -14.31 -0.10 21.96
C LYS A 229 -15.10 1.12 22.42
N ALA A 230 -15.11 2.17 21.60
CA ALA A 230 -15.75 3.44 21.91
C ALA A 230 -17.27 3.30 22.22
N GLU A 231 -17.94 2.36 21.56
CA GLU A 231 -19.37 2.13 21.75
C GLU A 231 -19.70 1.45 23.10
N ALA A 232 -18.69 0.90 23.80
CA ALA A 232 -18.88 0.09 25.01
C ALA A 232 -18.50 0.81 26.30
N ILE A 233 -17.87 2.01 26.25
CA ILE A 233 -17.28 2.65 27.43
C ILE A 233 -18.24 3.48 28.27
N ASP A 234 -19.35 3.97 27.70
CA ASP A 234 -20.31 4.88 28.37
C ASP A 234 -21.78 4.43 28.22
N VAL A 235 -22.03 3.12 28.21
CA VAL A 235 -23.38 2.55 28.04
C VAL A 235 -24.17 2.64 29.34
N VAL A 236 -25.36 3.23 29.27
CA VAL A 236 -26.28 3.35 30.41
C VAL A 236 -26.78 1.96 30.82
N GLY A 237 -26.69 1.66 32.12
CA GLY A 237 -27.15 0.36 32.68
C GLY A 237 -26.05 -0.71 32.71
N VAL A 238 -24.89 -0.46 32.17
CA VAL A 238 -23.68 -1.31 32.28
C VAL A 238 -22.70 -0.61 33.21
N HIS A 239 -22.55 -1.08 34.46
CA HIS A 239 -21.67 -0.48 35.48
C HIS A 239 -20.20 -0.75 35.18
N ASN A 240 -19.69 -0.29 34.03
CA ASN A 240 -18.29 -0.48 33.60
C ASN A 240 -17.53 0.83 33.37
N TRP A 241 -18.12 1.98 33.60
CA TRP A 241 -17.58 3.30 33.30
C TRP A 241 -16.26 3.56 34.05
N HIS A 242 -16.24 3.29 35.36
CA HIS A 242 -15.05 3.44 36.20
C HIS A 242 -13.86 2.63 35.66
N ASN A 243 -14.08 1.32 35.45
CA ASN A 243 -13.02 0.42 34.97
C ASN A 243 -12.53 0.79 33.55
N SER A 244 -13.42 1.24 32.68
CA SER A 244 -13.07 1.71 31.34
C SER A 244 -12.16 2.95 31.40
N LEU A 245 -12.51 3.92 32.25
CA LEU A 245 -11.68 5.12 32.42
C LEU A 245 -10.35 4.80 33.11
N VAL A 246 -10.34 3.93 34.14
CA VAL A 246 -9.09 3.44 34.77
C VAL A 246 -8.15 2.81 33.74
N ALA A 247 -8.67 1.99 32.83
CA ALA A 247 -7.87 1.36 31.78
C ALA A 247 -7.24 2.41 30.85
N VAL A 248 -7.99 3.43 30.43
CA VAL A 248 -7.47 4.54 29.60
C VAL A 248 -6.45 5.40 30.37
N LEU A 249 -6.71 5.73 31.62
CA LEU A 249 -5.80 6.47 32.48
C LEU A 249 -4.49 5.71 32.71
N SER A 250 -4.56 4.39 32.84
CA SER A 250 -3.41 3.51 33.04
C SER A 250 -2.48 3.44 31.83
N VAL A 251 -2.94 3.77 30.63
CA VAL A 251 -2.07 3.95 29.45
C VAL A 251 -1.11 5.15 29.66
N GLY A 252 -1.50 6.11 30.52
CA GLY A 252 -0.67 7.28 30.85
C GLY A 252 -1.10 8.58 30.16
N ILE A 253 -2.38 8.69 29.79
CA ILE A 253 -2.95 9.86 29.11
C ILE A 253 -2.69 11.19 29.85
N CYS A 254 -2.54 11.13 31.19
CA CYS A 254 -2.18 12.25 32.06
C CYS A 254 -0.84 12.95 31.67
N ARG A 255 -0.03 12.29 30.86
CA ARG A 255 1.24 12.83 30.31
C ARG A 255 1.05 13.60 29.01
N LEU A 256 -0.09 13.41 28.33
CA LEU A 256 -0.33 13.93 26.99
C LEU A 256 -1.28 15.12 26.95
N MET A 257 -2.07 15.32 28.04
CA MET A 257 -2.98 16.46 28.17
C MET A 257 -3.14 16.84 29.65
N SER A 258 -3.59 18.06 29.90
CA SER A 258 -3.90 18.52 31.24
C SER A 258 -5.19 17.91 31.78
N GLN A 259 -5.38 17.96 33.10
CA GLN A 259 -6.60 17.47 33.75
C GLN A 259 -7.88 18.12 33.19
N GLN A 260 -7.84 19.44 32.92
CA GLN A 260 -8.96 20.18 32.37
C GLN A 260 -9.27 19.77 30.92
N GLU A 261 -8.24 19.55 30.11
CA GLU A 261 -8.40 19.08 28.73
C GLU A 261 -9.00 17.67 28.70
N LEU A 262 -8.56 16.78 29.59
CA LEU A 262 -9.15 15.44 29.71
C LEU A 262 -10.61 15.50 30.13
N MET A 263 -10.97 16.35 31.09
CA MET A 263 -12.39 16.53 31.48
C MET A 263 -13.23 17.01 30.31
N ASN A 264 -12.74 17.94 29.49
CA ASN A 264 -13.42 18.41 28.27
C ASN A 264 -13.60 17.27 27.21
N VAL A 265 -12.63 16.36 27.12
CA VAL A 265 -12.72 15.15 26.29
C VAL A 265 -13.77 14.17 26.82
N LEU A 266 -13.77 13.94 28.13
CA LEU A 266 -14.72 13.01 28.79
C LEU A 266 -16.17 13.45 28.63
N VAL A 267 -16.46 14.75 28.66
CA VAL A 267 -17.80 15.30 28.38
C VAL A 267 -18.28 14.88 26.99
N GLN A 268 -17.38 14.68 26.02
CA GLN A 268 -17.72 14.27 24.64
C GLN A 268 -17.70 12.75 24.44
N ARG A 269 -16.78 12.04 25.09
CA ARG A 269 -16.56 10.58 24.88
C ARG A 269 -17.29 9.70 25.90
N MET A 270 -17.50 10.22 27.11
CA MET A 270 -18.17 9.53 28.21
C MET A 270 -19.16 10.49 28.91
N PRO A 271 -20.16 11.03 28.19
CA PRO A 271 -21.04 12.10 28.68
C PRO A 271 -21.89 11.70 29.90
N ASN A 272 -22.17 10.40 30.09
CA ASN A 272 -22.89 9.92 31.25
C ASN A 272 -21.98 9.87 32.49
N TYR A 273 -20.80 9.26 32.34
CA TYR A 273 -19.84 9.15 33.44
C TYR A 273 -19.19 10.49 33.82
N ALA A 274 -18.98 11.40 32.87
CA ALA A 274 -18.42 12.73 33.15
C ALA A 274 -19.26 13.59 34.10
N LYS A 275 -20.54 13.27 34.33
CA LYS A 275 -21.44 13.94 35.26
C LYS A 275 -21.32 13.43 36.69
N GLU A 276 -20.71 12.26 36.88
CA GLU A 276 -20.58 11.60 38.17
C GLU A 276 -19.39 12.17 38.97
N GLN A 277 -19.59 12.34 40.29
CA GLN A 277 -18.51 12.79 41.18
C GLN A 277 -17.32 11.80 41.20
N ASP A 278 -17.60 10.52 41.00
CA ASP A 278 -16.62 9.46 40.92
C ASP A 278 -15.64 9.66 39.76
N CYS A 279 -16.12 10.12 38.60
CA CYS A 279 -15.28 10.45 37.45
C CYS A 279 -14.27 11.58 37.77
N HIS A 280 -14.79 12.67 38.37
CA HIS A 280 -13.94 13.81 38.76
C HIS A 280 -12.88 13.43 39.78
N ARG A 281 -13.25 12.62 40.76
CA ARG A 281 -12.34 12.13 41.79
C ARG A 281 -11.28 11.22 41.18
N LEU A 282 -11.67 10.27 40.36
CA LEU A 282 -10.76 9.33 39.67
C LEU A 282 -9.72 10.07 38.85
N VAL A 283 -10.15 11.01 38.01
CA VAL A 283 -9.24 11.83 37.22
C VAL A 283 -8.29 12.64 38.10
N SER A 284 -8.80 13.28 39.14
CA SER A 284 -7.97 14.07 40.09
C SER A 284 -6.90 13.20 40.76
N ASP A 285 -7.28 12.03 41.26
CA ASP A 285 -6.38 11.11 41.96
C ASP A 285 -5.25 10.61 41.04
N PHE A 286 -5.58 10.29 39.77
CA PHE A 286 -4.58 9.89 38.77
C PHE A 286 -3.60 11.02 38.44
N TYR A 287 -4.08 12.25 38.22
CA TYR A 287 -3.21 13.39 37.95
C TYR A 287 -2.31 13.73 39.15
N GLU A 288 -2.83 13.63 40.35
CA GLU A 288 -2.03 13.86 41.60
C GLU A 288 -0.92 12.82 41.77
N GLN A 289 -1.20 11.55 41.46
CA GLN A 289 -0.21 10.48 41.50
C GLN A 289 0.85 10.64 40.39
N TYR A 290 0.43 10.95 39.16
CA TYR A 290 1.35 11.07 38.04
C TYR A 290 2.24 12.32 38.07
N THR A 291 1.80 13.43 38.72
CA THR A 291 2.65 14.60 38.93
C THR A 291 3.74 14.35 39.96
N LYS A 292 3.54 13.42 40.89
CA LYS A 292 4.55 13.03 41.90
C LYS A 292 5.59 12.05 41.36
N ILE A 293 5.31 11.35 40.27
CA ILE A 293 6.19 10.34 39.67
C ILE A 293 6.85 10.94 38.41
N ASN A 294 8.13 11.27 38.50
CA ASN A 294 8.92 11.75 37.36
C ASN A 294 9.33 10.55 36.44
N ALA A 295 8.34 9.78 35.99
CA ALA A 295 8.56 8.62 35.14
C ALA A 295 8.56 9.03 33.66
N PRO A 296 9.46 8.48 32.82
CA PRO A 296 9.50 8.79 31.40
C PRO A 296 8.26 8.25 30.67
N MET A 297 7.96 8.85 29.51
CA MET A 297 6.89 8.37 28.64
C MET A 297 7.16 6.94 28.16
N THR A 298 6.15 6.08 28.25
CA THR A 298 6.19 4.73 27.69
C THR A 298 6.26 4.76 26.17
N LEU A 299 6.73 3.68 25.56
CA LEU A 299 6.79 3.56 24.09
C LEU A 299 5.39 3.65 23.45
N ALA A 300 4.37 3.12 24.13
CA ALA A 300 2.96 3.24 23.74
C ALA A 300 2.53 4.72 23.73
N LEU A 301 2.84 5.48 24.78
CA LEU A 301 2.53 6.90 24.86
C LEU A 301 3.26 7.73 23.80
N ARG A 302 4.52 7.42 23.51
CA ARG A 302 5.26 8.08 22.42
C ARG A 302 4.63 7.81 21.06
N ARG A 303 4.18 6.56 20.80
CA ARG A 303 3.41 6.22 19.58
C ARG A 303 2.09 6.99 19.52
N ILE A 304 1.33 7.01 20.62
CA ILE A 304 0.06 7.74 20.71
C ILE A 304 0.30 9.25 20.46
N TYR A 305 1.32 9.82 21.07
CA TYR A 305 1.69 11.21 20.87
C TYR A 305 2.07 11.48 19.40
N ALA A 306 2.95 10.69 18.81
CA ALA A 306 3.35 10.79 17.41
C ALA A 306 2.15 10.61 16.45
N GLU A 307 1.25 9.65 16.74
CA GLU A 307 0.03 9.41 15.98
C GLU A 307 -0.97 10.58 16.13
N SER A 308 -1.05 11.20 17.31
CA SER A 308 -1.91 12.36 17.55
C SER A 308 -1.41 13.64 16.86
N MET A 309 -0.10 13.72 16.60
CA MET A 309 0.55 14.82 15.88
C MET A 309 0.48 14.63 14.35
N LYS A 310 0.23 13.42 13.88
CA LYS A 310 -0.17 13.25 12.49
C LYS A 310 -1.45 14.05 12.32
N GLU A 311 -1.45 14.99 11.40
CA GLU A 311 -2.72 15.63 11.03
C GLU A 311 -3.76 14.56 10.79
N PRO A 312 -5.04 14.78 11.22
CA PRO A 312 -6.09 13.82 10.94
C PRO A 312 -6.01 13.45 9.47
N ALA A 313 -6.45 12.24 9.14
CA ALA A 313 -6.77 11.88 7.75
C ALA A 313 -7.77 12.89 7.13
N ALA A 314 -7.69 14.15 7.53
CA ALA A 314 -8.39 15.32 7.01
C ALA A 314 -8.08 15.50 5.52
N SER A 315 -6.86 15.20 5.04
CA SER A 315 -6.59 15.25 3.61
C SER A 315 -7.45 14.21 2.86
N LYS A 316 -7.56 12.97 3.38
CA LYS A 316 -8.38 11.92 2.74
C LYS A 316 -9.88 12.18 2.87
N ALA A 317 -10.33 12.66 4.04
CA ALA A 317 -11.70 13.12 4.23
C ALA A 317 -11.96 14.42 3.46
N GLN A 318 -10.98 15.28 3.34
CA GLN A 318 -11.05 16.56 2.63
C GLN A 318 -11.10 16.35 1.11
N THR A 319 -10.29 15.43 0.54
CA THR A 319 -10.41 15.05 -0.88
C THR A 319 -11.79 14.49 -1.18
N ARG A 320 -12.31 13.56 -0.36
CA ARG A 320 -13.68 13.04 -0.49
C ARG A 320 -14.75 14.12 -0.28
N GLN A 321 -14.56 15.06 0.63
CA GLN A 321 -15.47 16.15 0.90
C GLN A 321 -15.46 17.18 -0.24
N LEU A 322 -14.30 17.49 -0.82
CA LEU A 322 -14.14 18.37 -1.98
C LEU A 322 -14.71 17.74 -3.25
N MET A 323 -14.57 16.43 -3.44
CA MET A 323 -15.07 15.73 -4.62
C MET A 323 -16.56 15.33 -4.53
N GLY A 324 -17.16 15.42 -3.36
CA GLY A 324 -18.55 15.03 -3.10
C GLY A 324 -18.77 13.52 -2.95
N SER A 325 -19.91 13.13 -2.38
CA SER A 325 -20.28 11.74 -2.13
C SER A 325 -20.86 11.01 -3.35
N VAL A 326 -21.19 11.72 -4.41
CA VAL A 326 -21.72 11.21 -5.68
C VAL A 326 -20.86 11.69 -6.84
N PRO A 327 -20.80 10.92 -7.95
CA PRO A 327 -20.01 11.37 -9.11
C PRO A 327 -20.58 12.67 -9.70
N PRO A 328 -19.73 13.52 -10.32
CA PRO A 328 -20.15 14.75 -10.95
C PRO A 328 -21.26 14.51 -11.99
N PRO A 329 -22.37 15.27 -11.97
CA PRO A 329 -23.43 15.11 -12.96
C PRO A 329 -22.92 15.46 -14.36
N MET A 330 -23.45 14.77 -15.38
CA MET A 330 -23.12 15.10 -16.77
C MET A 330 -23.54 16.54 -17.11
N PRO A 331 -22.78 17.25 -17.98
CA PRO A 331 -23.20 18.55 -18.49
C PRO A 331 -24.57 18.48 -19.15
N VAL A 332 -25.35 19.54 -19.00
CA VAL A 332 -26.68 19.63 -19.61
C VAL A 332 -26.57 19.63 -21.14
N GLU A 333 -25.62 20.42 -21.65
CA GLU A 333 -25.30 20.44 -23.09
C GLU A 333 -24.14 19.53 -23.38
N LEU A 334 -24.36 18.61 -24.33
CA LEU A 334 -23.39 17.59 -24.71
C LEU A 334 -22.93 17.74 -26.15
N PRO A 335 -21.69 17.37 -26.49
CA PRO A 335 -21.26 17.21 -27.87
C PRO A 335 -22.28 16.36 -28.67
N ARG A 336 -22.48 16.69 -29.93
CA ARG A 336 -23.51 16.04 -30.76
C ARG A 336 -23.35 14.52 -30.85
N LEU A 337 -22.11 14.07 -31.00
CA LEU A 337 -21.81 12.63 -31.02
C LEU A 337 -22.16 11.98 -29.67
N ILE A 338 -21.73 12.57 -28.56
CA ILE A 338 -22.03 12.02 -27.21
C ILE A 338 -23.55 12.01 -26.97
N LYS A 339 -24.28 13.09 -27.32
CA LYS A 339 -25.74 13.17 -27.22
C LYS A 339 -26.42 12.03 -28.01
N LEU A 340 -25.90 11.71 -29.21
CA LEU A 340 -26.36 10.57 -29.99
C LEU A 340 -26.10 9.24 -29.28
N LEU A 341 -24.85 8.99 -28.84
CA LEU A 341 -24.44 7.73 -28.24
C LEU A 341 -25.22 7.38 -26.97
N VAL A 342 -25.47 8.37 -26.10
CA VAL A 342 -26.21 8.15 -24.84
C VAL A 342 -27.74 8.16 -25.02
N SER A 343 -28.26 8.48 -26.21
CA SER A 343 -29.70 8.69 -26.44
C SER A 343 -30.54 7.41 -26.26
N LYS A 344 -29.92 6.25 -26.32
CA LYS A 344 -30.57 4.94 -26.21
C LYS A 344 -30.47 4.33 -24.80
N GLU A 345 -29.82 5.04 -23.89
CA GLU A 345 -29.50 4.50 -22.58
C GLU A 345 -30.25 5.24 -21.44
N PRO A 346 -30.62 4.52 -20.36
CA PRO A 346 -31.18 5.12 -19.17
C PRO A 346 -30.23 6.17 -18.58
N GLU A 347 -30.78 7.16 -17.92
CA GLU A 347 -30.04 8.33 -17.42
C GLU A 347 -28.84 7.94 -16.55
N ASN A 348 -29.02 7.02 -15.62
CA ASN A 348 -27.95 6.53 -14.74
C ASN A 348 -26.84 5.74 -15.45
N VAL A 349 -27.07 5.24 -16.66
CA VAL A 349 -26.08 4.50 -17.47
C VAL A 349 -25.32 5.42 -18.42
N ARG A 350 -25.89 6.59 -18.77
CA ARG A 350 -25.32 7.54 -19.74
C ARG A 350 -23.88 7.96 -19.46
N PRO A 351 -23.49 8.27 -18.21
CA PRO A 351 -22.08 8.63 -17.93
C PRO A 351 -21.10 7.53 -18.34
N SER A 352 -21.39 6.29 -18.00
CA SER A 352 -20.52 5.15 -18.33
C SER A 352 -20.47 4.89 -19.83
N VAL A 353 -21.58 5.07 -20.55
CA VAL A 353 -21.64 4.97 -22.02
C VAL A 353 -20.84 6.09 -22.67
N ALA A 354 -20.99 7.32 -22.20
CA ALA A 354 -20.28 8.47 -22.72
C ALA A 354 -18.76 8.34 -22.60
N LEU A 355 -18.27 7.82 -21.47
CA LEU A 355 -16.84 7.61 -21.22
C LEU A 355 -16.33 6.32 -21.88
N GLY A 356 -17.12 5.25 -21.84
CA GLY A 356 -16.78 3.95 -22.40
C GLY A 356 -16.80 3.87 -23.92
N ALA A 357 -17.34 4.86 -24.62
CA ALA A 357 -17.34 4.91 -26.09
C ALA A 357 -15.95 5.16 -26.72
N PHE A 358 -15.04 5.84 -25.97
CA PHE A 358 -13.78 6.32 -26.53
C PHE A 358 -12.79 5.26 -26.97
N PRO A 359 -12.63 4.10 -26.30
CA PRO A 359 -11.78 3.03 -26.82
C PRO A 359 -12.22 2.56 -28.23
N ALA A 360 -13.53 2.45 -28.46
CA ALA A 360 -14.09 2.07 -29.75
C ALA A 360 -13.95 3.21 -30.79
N LEU A 361 -14.22 4.46 -30.43
CA LEU A 361 -14.02 5.63 -31.31
C LEU A 361 -12.54 5.79 -31.69
N GLY A 362 -11.61 5.65 -30.74
CA GLY A 362 -10.17 5.71 -30.97
C GLY A 362 -9.65 4.60 -31.90
N ALA A 363 -10.29 3.42 -31.92
CA ALA A 363 -9.91 2.32 -32.78
C ALA A 363 -10.11 2.61 -34.28
N HIS A 364 -10.87 3.63 -34.67
CA HIS A 364 -11.05 4.07 -36.05
C HIS A 364 -9.93 4.99 -36.53
N LEU A 365 -9.12 5.54 -35.61
CA LEU A 365 -8.02 6.45 -35.96
C LEU A 365 -6.75 5.65 -36.30
N CYS A 366 -6.23 5.86 -37.49
CA CYS A 366 -4.99 5.26 -37.95
C CYS A 366 -4.08 6.37 -38.50
N ASP A 367 -2.83 6.40 -38.05
CA ASP A 367 -1.86 7.44 -38.43
C ASP A 367 -2.36 8.88 -38.10
N VAL A 368 -2.95 9.03 -36.94
CA VAL A 368 -3.43 10.30 -36.39
C VAL A 368 -2.69 10.63 -35.12
N HIS A 369 -2.07 11.82 -35.09
CA HIS A 369 -1.23 12.27 -33.99
C HIS A 369 -1.71 13.62 -33.50
N PHE A 370 -1.79 13.78 -32.20
CA PHE A 370 -2.22 15.03 -31.50
C PHE A 370 -1.03 15.64 -30.76
N LEU A 371 -0.71 16.90 -31.04
CA LEU A 371 0.35 17.62 -30.35
C LEU A 371 -0.08 17.97 -28.92
N TYR A 372 0.64 17.44 -27.93
CA TYR A 372 0.41 17.73 -26.51
C TYR A 372 1.28 18.90 -26.02
N ALA A 373 0.97 19.47 -24.84
CA ALA A 373 1.67 20.65 -24.30
C ALA A 373 3.16 20.43 -24.01
N ASP A 374 3.62 19.18 -23.87
CA ASP A 374 5.02 18.82 -23.70
C ASP A 374 5.81 18.70 -25.03
N ASN A 375 5.21 19.17 -26.14
CA ASN A 375 5.73 19.03 -27.49
C ASN A 375 5.91 17.59 -27.98
N THR A 376 5.23 16.62 -27.37
CA THR A 376 5.16 15.26 -27.86
C THR A 376 3.85 15.00 -28.61
N TYR A 377 3.91 14.08 -29.59
CA TYR A 377 2.72 13.63 -30.28
C TYR A 377 2.12 12.42 -29.56
N ARG A 378 0.82 12.47 -29.31
CA ARG A 378 0.05 11.37 -28.72
C ARG A 378 -1.00 10.86 -29.68
N GLU A 379 -1.33 9.57 -29.54
CA GLU A 379 -2.36 8.90 -30.34
C GLU A 379 -3.61 8.65 -29.51
N ALA A 380 -4.72 8.25 -30.15
CA ALA A 380 -6.01 8.06 -29.51
C ALA A 380 -6.11 6.75 -28.70
N THR A 381 -5.26 6.62 -27.70
CA THR A 381 -5.22 5.47 -26.80
C THR A 381 -6.20 5.65 -25.66
N PHE A 382 -7.07 4.66 -25.49
CA PHE A 382 -8.06 4.64 -24.42
C PHE A 382 -8.19 3.24 -23.81
N MET A 383 -8.10 3.17 -22.52
CA MET A 383 -8.35 2.00 -21.70
C MET A 383 -9.44 2.34 -20.70
N HIS A 384 -10.59 1.70 -20.80
CA HIS A 384 -11.74 2.08 -19.98
C HIS A 384 -12.33 0.90 -19.22
N HIS A 385 -12.59 1.11 -17.92
CA HIS A 385 -13.22 0.10 -17.07
C HIS A 385 -14.48 0.64 -16.39
N THR A 386 -15.60 -0.03 -16.63
CA THR A 386 -16.87 0.26 -15.95
C THR A 386 -17.02 -0.62 -14.71
N MET A 387 -16.93 -0.03 -13.53
CA MET A 387 -17.07 -0.70 -12.24
C MET A 387 -18.43 -0.36 -11.61
N ALA A 388 -19.33 -1.32 -11.50
CA ALA A 388 -20.67 -1.07 -10.96
C ALA A 388 -21.25 -2.29 -10.26
N LYS A 389 -22.29 -2.10 -9.44
CA LYS A 389 -23.00 -3.22 -8.79
C LYS A 389 -23.58 -4.19 -9.84
N THR A 390 -23.90 -5.40 -9.40
CA THR A 390 -24.56 -6.39 -10.26
C THR A 390 -25.93 -5.87 -10.73
N ALA A 391 -26.32 -6.21 -11.96
CA ALA A 391 -27.61 -5.86 -12.57
C ALA A 391 -27.90 -4.34 -12.73
N THR A 392 -26.85 -3.50 -12.82
CA THR A 392 -27.02 -2.03 -13.01
C THR A 392 -27.07 -1.58 -14.46
N GLY A 393 -26.98 -2.48 -15.44
CA GLY A 393 -27.04 -2.12 -16.87
C GLY A 393 -25.68 -1.88 -17.52
N LYS A 394 -24.59 -2.48 -17.02
CA LYS A 394 -23.24 -2.40 -17.61
C LYS A 394 -23.19 -2.77 -19.09
N SER A 395 -24.06 -3.66 -19.55
CA SER A 395 -24.21 -4.05 -20.96
C SER A 395 -24.55 -2.89 -21.92
N GLY A 396 -25.03 -1.76 -21.42
CA GLY A 396 -25.22 -0.55 -22.23
C GLY A 396 -23.92 -0.05 -22.86
N VAL A 397 -22.79 -0.13 -22.12
CA VAL A 397 -21.48 0.23 -22.67
C VAL A 397 -21.05 -0.74 -23.79
N SER A 398 -21.21 -2.04 -23.57
CA SER A 398 -20.85 -3.04 -24.61
C SER A 398 -21.63 -2.81 -25.90
N ARG A 399 -22.94 -2.58 -25.80
CA ARG A 399 -23.81 -2.39 -26.97
C ARG A 399 -23.48 -1.12 -27.78
N VAL A 400 -23.12 -0.02 -27.12
CA VAL A 400 -22.69 1.18 -27.83
C VAL A 400 -21.34 0.95 -28.52
N CYS A 401 -20.42 0.25 -27.85
CA CYS A 401 -19.14 -0.10 -28.46
C CYS A 401 -19.31 -1.02 -29.68
N GLU A 402 -20.16 -2.03 -29.60
CA GLU A 402 -20.52 -2.89 -30.74
C GLU A 402 -21.12 -2.08 -31.90
N ALA A 403 -22.02 -1.12 -31.62
CA ALA A 403 -22.57 -0.24 -32.65
C ALA A 403 -21.50 0.66 -33.29
N ILE A 404 -20.55 1.19 -32.52
CA ILE A 404 -19.43 2.00 -33.02
C ILE A 404 -18.49 1.15 -33.88
N MET A 405 -18.16 -0.09 -33.46
CA MET A 405 -17.20 -0.97 -34.11
C MET A 405 -17.78 -1.77 -35.29
N LYS A 406 -19.03 -1.56 -35.65
CA LYS A 406 -19.75 -2.42 -36.61
C LYS A 406 -19.08 -2.51 -38.00
N ASP A 407 -18.58 -1.41 -38.53
CA ASP A 407 -17.87 -1.37 -39.81
C ASP A 407 -16.53 -2.14 -39.77
N ILE A 408 -15.81 -1.99 -38.63
CA ILE A 408 -14.58 -2.76 -38.39
C ILE A 408 -14.89 -4.24 -38.22
N GLU A 409 -15.96 -4.60 -37.52
CA GLU A 409 -16.38 -5.99 -37.34
C GLU A 409 -16.76 -6.66 -38.67
N GLU A 410 -17.53 -5.96 -39.50
CA GLU A 410 -17.90 -6.44 -40.84
C GLU A 410 -16.67 -6.71 -41.72
N ARG A 411 -15.66 -5.83 -41.68
CA ARG A 411 -14.37 -6.01 -42.35
C ARG A 411 -13.56 -7.16 -41.71
N ASP A 412 -13.52 -7.25 -40.41
CA ASP A 412 -12.75 -8.26 -39.69
C ASP A 412 -13.30 -9.68 -39.89
N VAL A 413 -14.62 -9.84 -40.09
CA VAL A 413 -15.22 -11.12 -40.47
C VAL A 413 -14.62 -11.63 -41.78
N ILE A 414 -14.55 -10.77 -42.80
CA ILE A 414 -13.95 -11.07 -44.09
C ILE A 414 -12.45 -11.37 -43.94
N ASN A 415 -11.75 -10.53 -43.23
CA ASN A 415 -10.31 -10.65 -43.06
C ASN A 415 -9.89 -11.86 -42.22
N ARG A 416 -10.72 -12.32 -41.28
CA ARG A 416 -10.44 -13.56 -40.54
C ARG A 416 -10.54 -14.79 -41.47
N GLN A 417 -11.49 -14.80 -42.41
CA GLN A 417 -11.54 -15.86 -43.41
C GLN A 417 -10.29 -15.85 -44.30
N ARG A 418 -9.91 -14.68 -44.81
CA ARG A 418 -8.66 -14.48 -45.58
C ARG A 418 -7.40 -14.90 -44.79
N GLU A 419 -7.38 -14.64 -43.50
CA GLU A 419 -6.28 -15.04 -42.61
C GLU A 419 -6.22 -16.58 -42.48
N GLN A 420 -7.38 -17.23 -42.39
CA GLN A 420 -7.44 -18.69 -42.35
C GLN A 420 -7.00 -19.31 -43.68
N ASP A 421 -7.45 -18.75 -44.78
CA ASP A 421 -7.05 -19.19 -46.11
C ASP A 421 -5.53 -19.07 -46.32
N TYR A 422 -4.93 -17.97 -45.89
CA TYR A 422 -3.48 -17.76 -45.90
C TYR A 422 -2.74 -18.80 -45.04
N LYS A 423 -3.22 -19.09 -43.83
CA LYS A 423 -2.65 -20.13 -42.95
C LYS A 423 -2.72 -21.52 -43.58
N ASP A 424 -3.84 -21.86 -44.22
CA ASP A 424 -4.05 -23.13 -44.89
C ASP A 424 -3.13 -23.27 -46.12
N GLU A 425 -2.91 -22.18 -46.86
CA GLU A 425 -1.97 -22.15 -47.97
C GLU A 425 -0.52 -22.33 -47.45
N CYS A 426 -0.10 -21.61 -46.41
CA CYS A 426 1.21 -21.80 -45.79
C CYS A 426 1.41 -23.25 -45.28
N ALA A 427 0.35 -23.88 -44.74
CA ALA A 427 0.40 -25.26 -44.28
C ALA A 427 0.54 -26.27 -45.39
N ARG A 428 -0.09 -26.06 -46.55
CA ARG A 428 0.01 -26.92 -47.75
C ARG A 428 1.36 -26.90 -48.40
N LEU A 429 2.09 -25.79 -48.32
CA LEU A 429 3.37 -25.64 -49.04
C LEU A 429 4.53 -26.44 -48.41
N GLY A 430 4.41 -26.93 -47.18
CA GLY A 430 5.43 -27.70 -46.49
C GLY A 430 6.69 -26.87 -46.12
N ALA A 431 7.64 -27.51 -45.43
CA ALA A 431 8.80 -26.82 -44.85
C ALA A 431 9.82 -26.30 -45.92
N ASN A 432 9.84 -26.85 -47.10
CA ASN A 432 10.87 -26.58 -48.10
C ASN A 432 10.49 -25.60 -49.23
N LYS A 433 9.28 -25.01 -49.16
CA LYS A 433 8.85 -24.01 -50.13
C LYS A 433 8.75 -22.63 -49.53
N GLN A 434 9.05 -21.62 -50.36
CA GLN A 434 8.94 -20.20 -49.95
C GLN A 434 7.44 -19.94 -49.58
N ARG A 435 7.26 -19.40 -48.38
CA ARG A 435 5.92 -19.04 -47.91
C ARG A 435 5.40 -17.84 -48.69
N PRO A 436 4.10 -17.78 -49.03
CA PRO A 436 3.51 -16.59 -49.61
C PRO A 436 3.63 -15.41 -48.67
N GLU A 437 3.81 -14.21 -49.21
CA GLU A 437 3.77 -13.00 -48.42
C GLU A 437 2.36 -12.75 -47.90
N ARG A 438 2.24 -12.37 -46.66
CA ARG A 438 0.95 -11.99 -46.06
C ARG A 438 0.47 -10.68 -46.68
N PRO A 439 -0.78 -10.60 -47.20
CA PRO A 439 -1.30 -9.37 -47.78
C PRO A 439 -1.25 -8.20 -46.77
N ASP A 440 -0.78 -7.04 -47.20
CA ASP A 440 -0.64 -5.86 -46.33
C ASP A 440 -1.99 -5.30 -45.88
N ASP A 441 -3.03 -5.44 -46.67
CA ASP A 441 -4.40 -5.05 -46.35
C ASP A 441 -5.14 -6.03 -45.45
N LEU A 442 -4.50 -7.12 -45.07
CA LEU A 442 -5.09 -8.16 -44.21
C LEU A 442 -4.96 -7.76 -42.74
N VAL A 443 -5.82 -6.82 -42.28
CA VAL A 443 -5.83 -6.28 -40.92
C VAL A 443 -7.05 -6.83 -40.15
N VAL A 444 -6.83 -7.38 -38.95
CA VAL A 444 -7.86 -7.80 -38.01
C VAL A 444 -7.66 -7.01 -36.72
N GLN A 445 -8.56 -6.08 -36.39
CA GLN A 445 -8.46 -5.18 -35.26
C GLN A 445 -9.14 -5.71 -34.01
N ILE A 446 -10.31 -6.38 -34.12
CA ILE A 446 -11.04 -6.86 -32.94
C ILE A 446 -10.40 -8.16 -32.44
N LEU A 447 -9.90 -8.13 -31.21
CA LEU A 447 -9.30 -9.29 -30.57
C LEU A 447 -10.35 -10.16 -29.88
N MET A 448 -10.13 -11.48 -29.89
CA MET A 448 -10.90 -12.40 -29.07
C MET A 448 -10.47 -12.27 -27.59
N THR A 449 -11.40 -12.54 -26.68
CA THR A 449 -11.16 -12.45 -25.24
C THR A 449 -10.13 -13.45 -24.72
N ASN A 450 -10.03 -14.63 -25.37
CA ASN A 450 -9.01 -15.63 -25.05
C ASN A 450 -7.83 -15.49 -26.01
N ILE A 451 -6.82 -14.72 -25.62
CA ILE A 451 -5.63 -14.46 -26.43
C ILE A 451 -4.36 -14.68 -25.62
N THR A 452 -3.35 -15.30 -26.24
CA THR A 452 -2.01 -15.45 -25.63
C THR A 452 -1.12 -14.26 -25.97
N MET A 453 -0.03 -14.07 -25.21
CA MET A 453 0.96 -13.01 -25.48
C MET A 453 1.57 -13.09 -26.87
N ALA A 454 1.86 -14.29 -27.37
CA ALA A 454 2.40 -14.47 -28.72
C ALA A 454 1.38 -14.04 -29.78
N ALA A 455 0.10 -14.40 -29.59
CA ALA A 455 -0.98 -14.00 -30.50
C ALA A 455 -1.24 -12.49 -30.43
N LEU A 456 -1.16 -11.86 -29.24
CA LEU A 456 -1.27 -10.40 -29.09
C LEU A 456 -0.16 -9.68 -29.85
N ASN A 457 1.09 -10.12 -29.70
CA ASN A 457 2.23 -9.54 -30.41
C ASN A 457 2.10 -9.70 -31.94
N GLN A 458 1.64 -10.87 -32.41
CA GLN A 458 1.41 -11.09 -33.84
C GLN A 458 0.31 -10.17 -34.37
N LYS A 459 -0.85 -10.11 -33.67
CA LYS A 459 -1.98 -9.26 -34.07
C LYS A 459 -1.60 -7.76 -34.05
N GLY A 460 -0.83 -7.31 -33.05
CA GLY A 460 -0.35 -5.95 -32.97
C GLY A 460 0.58 -5.58 -34.15
N ALA A 461 1.48 -6.49 -34.53
CA ALA A 461 2.34 -6.30 -35.69
C ALA A 461 1.54 -6.30 -37.02
N ASP A 462 0.56 -7.21 -37.14
CA ASP A 462 -0.29 -7.35 -38.32
C ASP A 462 -1.32 -6.22 -38.47
N ALA A 463 -1.54 -5.42 -37.41
CA ALA A 463 -2.47 -4.30 -37.41
C ALA A 463 -2.00 -3.10 -38.27
N LYS A 464 -0.72 -3.08 -38.74
CA LYS A 464 -0.19 -2.08 -39.68
C LYS A 464 -0.51 -0.62 -39.31
N GLY A 465 -0.37 -0.28 -38.02
CA GLY A 465 -0.63 1.06 -37.51
C GLY A 465 -2.06 1.31 -37.00
N HIS A 466 -2.99 0.41 -37.22
CA HIS A 466 -4.31 0.47 -36.63
C HIS A 466 -4.29 0.10 -35.14
N PHE A 467 -5.23 0.63 -34.39
CA PHE A 467 -5.47 0.19 -33.00
C PHE A 467 -6.16 -1.18 -33.01
N ILE A 468 -5.61 -2.16 -32.32
CA ILE A 468 -6.33 -3.35 -31.96
C ILE A 468 -7.29 -3.04 -30.80
N TYR A 469 -8.43 -3.73 -30.75
CA TYR A 469 -9.51 -3.46 -29.81
C TYR A 469 -9.98 -4.71 -29.09
N SER A 470 -10.20 -4.59 -27.76
CA SER A 470 -10.77 -5.66 -26.95
C SER A 470 -12.00 -5.18 -26.18
N LEU A 471 -13.06 -6.00 -26.20
CA LEU A 471 -14.24 -5.79 -25.37
C LEU A 471 -14.35 -6.96 -24.38
N LEU A 472 -14.12 -6.69 -23.09
CA LEU A 472 -14.03 -7.67 -22.02
C LEU A 472 -15.22 -7.52 -21.07
N ASN A 473 -16.07 -8.52 -21.00
CA ASN A 473 -17.23 -8.50 -20.11
C ASN A 473 -16.83 -8.64 -18.63
N GLU A 474 -15.65 -9.22 -18.35
CA GLU A 474 -15.07 -9.36 -17.02
C GLU A 474 -13.58 -9.01 -17.09
N VAL A 475 -13.09 -8.18 -16.14
CA VAL A 475 -11.69 -7.74 -16.11
C VAL A 475 -10.71 -8.90 -15.89
N GLU A 476 -11.15 -9.94 -15.21
CA GLU A 476 -10.36 -11.15 -14.93
C GLU A 476 -9.91 -11.91 -16.19
N LEU A 477 -10.52 -11.63 -17.35
CA LEU A 477 -10.07 -12.19 -18.62
C LEU A 477 -8.62 -11.79 -18.97
N PHE A 478 -8.13 -10.67 -18.44
CA PHE A 478 -6.71 -10.32 -18.54
C PHE A 478 -5.76 -11.30 -17.84
N ASN A 479 -6.27 -12.15 -16.92
CA ASN A 479 -5.46 -13.21 -16.30
C ASN A 479 -5.00 -14.26 -17.33
N LEU A 480 -5.65 -14.36 -18.48
CA LEU A 480 -5.21 -15.23 -19.56
C LEU A 480 -3.91 -14.70 -20.22
N LEU A 481 -3.72 -13.38 -20.23
CA LEU A 481 -2.48 -12.75 -20.71
C LEU A 481 -1.38 -12.77 -19.65
N ASP A 482 -1.74 -12.55 -18.38
CA ASP A 482 -0.80 -12.55 -17.26
C ASP A 482 -1.42 -13.23 -16.04
N PRO A 483 -1.17 -14.53 -15.84
CA PRO A 483 -1.67 -15.27 -14.69
C PRO A 483 -0.92 -14.95 -13.38
N SER A 484 0.17 -14.18 -13.43
CA SER A 484 0.95 -13.84 -12.25
C SER A 484 0.15 -12.96 -11.27
N LEU A 485 0.34 -13.17 -9.97
CA LEU A 485 -0.30 -12.33 -8.94
C LEU A 485 0.15 -10.87 -9.03
N LYS A 486 1.40 -10.62 -9.45
CA LYS A 486 1.98 -9.28 -9.58
C LYS A 486 1.58 -8.56 -10.86
N LYS A 487 0.96 -9.25 -11.83
CA LYS A 487 0.55 -8.67 -13.12
C LYS A 487 1.67 -7.93 -13.88
N THR A 488 2.92 -8.36 -13.72
CA THR A 488 4.09 -7.62 -14.24
C THR A 488 4.03 -7.42 -15.76
N ASN A 489 3.68 -8.46 -16.52
CA ASN A 489 3.59 -8.36 -17.98
C ASN A 489 2.41 -7.47 -18.40
N LEU A 490 1.25 -7.61 -17.78
CA LEU A 490 0.08 -6.80 -18.07
C LEU A 490 0.34 -5.31 -17.75
N ARG A 491 1.01 -4.99 -16.65
CA ARG A 491 1.40 -3.63 -16.29
C ARG A 491 2.29 -3.00 -17.36
N ASN A 492 3.34 -3.70 -17.78
CA ASN A 492 4.24 -3.23 -18.83
C ASN A 492 3.51 -2.98 -20.15
N ILE A 493 2.59 -3.90 -20.54
CA ILE A 493 1.80 -3.75 -21.78
C ILE A 493 0.88 -2.52 -21.68
N ILE A 494 0.20 -2.30 -20.55
CA ILE A 494 -0.68 -1.15 -20.35
C ILE A 494 0.14 0.15 -20.48
N GLN A 495 1.33 0.22 -19.87
CA GLN A 495 2.20 1.38 -19.98
C GLN A 495 2.65 1.62 -21.41
N THR A 496 3.15 0.57 -22.09
CA THR A 496 3.60 0.64 -23.47
C THR A 496 2.47 1.03 -24.43
N ALA A 497 1.27 0.46 -24.24
CA ALA A 497 0.12 0.73 -25.08
C ALA A 497 -0.43 2.15 -24.89
N PHE A 498 -0.43 2.69 -23.66
CA PHE A 498 -0.87 4.05 -23.41
C PHE A 498 -0.03 5.11 -24.13
N ASP A 499 1.26 4.92 -24.17
CA ASP A 499 2.19 5.82 -24.84
C ASP A 499 2.42 5.43 -26.33
N CYS A 500 1.72 4.40 -26.86
CA CYS A 500 1.92 3.83 -28.20
C CYS A 500 3.39 3.54 -28.51
N ASP A 501 4.13 3.04 -27.53
CA ASP A 501 5.57 2.83 -27.64
C ASP A 501 5.91 1.49 -28.28
N TRP A 502 7.21 1.29 -28.54
CA TRP A 502 7.72 0.06 -29.15
C TRP A 502 7.50 -1.15 -28.24
N ASN A 503 6.91 -2.17 -28.80
CA ASN A 503 6.71 -3.49 -28.21
C ASN A 503 7.16 -4.57 -29.17
N GLY A 504 7.35 -5.78 -28.67
CA GLY A 504 7.69 -6.93 -29.51
C GLY A 504 8.35 -8.05 -28.74
N GLN A 505 8.76 -9.04 -29.47
CA GLN A 505 9.56 -10.14 -28.94
C GLN A 505 10.46 -10.72 -30.03
N ASP A 506 11.67 -11.16 -29.61
CA ASP A 506 12.60 -11.91 -30.44
C ASP A 506 12.67 -13.36 -29.94
N ARG A 507 12.42 -14.32 -30.84
CA ARG A 507 12.51 -15.75 -30.53
C ARG A 507 13.19 -16.50 -31.64
N GLN A 508 14.04 -17.49 -31.33
CA GLN A 508 14.88 -18.22 -32.29
C GLN A 508 14.19 -19.37 -33.02
N GLY A 509 12.97 -19.75 -32.63
CA GLY A 509 12.27 -20.87 -33.27
C GLY A 509 11.67 -20.49 -34.62
N GLU A 510 11.79 -21.32 -35.66
CA GLU A 510 11.24 -21.08 -37.02
C GLU A 510 9.75 -20.75 -37.05
N ARG A 511 8.99 -21.26 -36.08
CA ARG A 511 7.54 -21.00 -35.90
C ARG A 511 7.22 -19.99 -34.82
N SER A 512 8.25 -19.36 -34.24
CA SER A 512 8.06 -18.37 -33.18
C SER A 512 7.66 -17.03 -33.79
N VAL A 513 6.82 -16.31 -33.05
CA VAL A 513 6.50 -14.91 -33.38
C VAL A 513 7.70 -14.06 -33.03
N THR A 514 8.30 -13.44 -34.04
CA THR A 514 9.31 -12.39 -33.89
C THR A 514 8.75 -11.14 -34.55
N ALA A 515 8.50 -10.11 -33.74
CA ALA A 515 7.87 -8.89 -34.24
C ALA A 515 8.28 -7.70 -33.40
N ARG A 516 8.46 -6.54 -34.06
CA ARG A 516 8.64 -5.22 -33.43
C ARG A 516 7.62 -4.27 -34.03
N TYR A 517 6.78 -3.65 -33.17
CA TYR A 517 5.70 -2.78 -33.61
C TYR A 517 5.38 -1.74 -32.54
N ARG A 518 4.66 -0.67 -32.90
CA ARG A 518 4.07 0.26 -31.94
C ARG A 518 2.83 -0.38 -31.33
N MET A 519 2.77 -0.47 -29.98
CA MET A 519 1.65 -1.09 -29.28
C MET A 519 0.44 -0.15 -29.22
N ARG A 520 -0.49 -0.32 -30.15
CA ARG A 520 -1.75 0.42 -30.24
C ARG A 520 -2.88 -0.48 -29.81
N TRP A 521 -3.30 -0.38 -28.55
CA TRP A 521 -4.32 -1.26 -27.98
C TRP A 521 -5.32 -0.49 -27.15
N ASN A 522 -6.56 -0.41 -27.67
CA ASN A 522 -7.70 0.14 -26.98
C ASN A 522 -8.58 -0.98 -26.43
N TRP A 523 -9.15 -0.78 -25.24
CA TRP A 523 -10.02 -1.79 -24.68
C TRP A 523 -11.07 -1.22 -23.72
N ASN A 524 -12.19 -1.96 -23.62
CA ASN A 524 -13.20 -1.80 -22.58
C ASN A 524 -13.23 -3.03 -21.70
N ALA A 525 -13.33 -2.83 -20.40
CA ALA A 525 -13.57 -3.89 -19.43
C ALA A 525 -14.75 -3.54 -18.52
N SER A 526 -15.37 -4.56 -17.94
CA SER A 526 -16.38 -4.37 -16.91
C SER A 526 -16.17 -5.30 -15.73
N SER A 527 -16.62 -4.91 -14.53
CA SER A 527 -16.63 -5.78 -13.35
C SER A 527 -17.60 -5.26 -12.29
N THR A 528 -17.74 -6.02 -11.21
CA THR A 528 -18.24 -5.44 -9.94
C THR A 528 -17.16 -4.59 -9.31
N ILE A 529 -17.56 -3.63 -8.44
CA ILE A 529 -16.61 -2.73 -7.76
C ILE A 529 -15.54 -3.54 -7.01
N LYS A 530 -15.96 -4.53 -6.20
CA LYS A 530 -15.03 -5.36 -5.42
C LYS A 530 -14.04 -6.12 -6.29
N ARG A 531 -14.51 -6.78 -7.37
CA ARG A 531 -13.61 -7.51 -8.29
C ARG A 531 -12.61 -6.59 -8.99
N GLY A 532 -13.05 -5.39 -9.38
CA GLY A 532 -12.16 -4.39 -9.95
C GLY A 532 -11.10 -3.94 -8.96
N GLN A 533 -11.49 -3.66 -7.71
CA GLN A 533 -10.55 -3.31 -6.65
C GLN A 533 -9.49 -4.41 -6.43
N ASP A 534 -9.93 -5.67 -6.27
CA ASP A 534 -9.03 -6.81 -6.07
C ASP A 534 -8.08 -7.01 -7.27
N PHE A 535 -8.59 -6.82 -8.49
CA PHE A 535 -7.80 -6.97 -9.71
C PHE A 535 -6.69 -5.92 -9.83
N TYR A 536 -6.98 -4.64 -9.54
CA TYR A 536 -6.02 -3.54 -9.68
C TYR A 536 -5.12 -3.33 -8.48
N GLN A 537 -5.39 -3.94 -7.34
CA GLN A 537 -4.58 -3.77 -6.12
C GLN A 537 -3.07 -3.90 -6.35
N PRO A 538 -2.54 -4.90 -7.10
CA PRO A 538 -1.09 -5.00 -7.36
C PRO A 538 -0.56 -3.96 -8.35
N MET A 539 -1.42 -3.14 -8.97
CA MET A 539 -1.07 -2.19 -10.03
C MET A 539 -1.12 -0.72 -9.57
N LEU A 540 -1.53 -0.46 -8.32
CA LEU A 540 -1.78 0.90 -7.83
C LEU A 540 -0.50 1.73 -7.66
N ALA A 541 0.64 1.09 -7.37
CA ALA A 541 1.89 1.78 -7.06
C ALA A 541 2.78 2.10 -8.29
N ASP A 542 2.56 1.48 -9.44
CA ASP A 542 3.51 1.55 -10.57
C ASP A 542 3.10 2.46 -11.73
N GLY A 543 2.05 3.24 -11.55
CA GLY A 543 1.55 4.18 -12.55
C GLY A 543 0.81 3.54 -13.74
N SER A 544 0.73 2.21 -13.86
CA SER A 544 -0.05 1.54 -14.91
C SER A 544 -1.55 1.76 -14.70
N PHE A 545 -1.98 1.73 -13.44
CA PHE A 545 -3.34 2.03 -13.03
C PHE A 545 -3.81 3.43 -13.47
N ASN A 546 -2.96 4.46 -13.35
CA ASN A 546 -3.29 5.84 -13.68
C ASN A 546 -3.63 6.04 -15.18
N ARG A 547 -3.21 5.11 -16.04
CA ARG A 547 -3.45 5.11 -17.49
C ARG A 547 -4.82 4.57 -17.89
N ILE A 548 -5.56 4.00 -16.95
CA ILE A 548 -6.90 3.45 -17.16
C ILE A 548 -7.92 4.49 -16.70
N SER A 549 -8.97 4.72 -17.49
CA SER A 549 -10.10 5.54 -17.08
C SER A 549 -11.23 4.69 -16.51
N PHE A 550 -11.95 5.25 -15.55
CA PHE A 550 -13.00 4.53 -14.85
C PHE A 550 -14.36 5.23 -14.96
N SER A 551 -15.41 4.40 -14.94
CA SER A 551 -16.77 4.87 -14.74
C SER A 551 -17.56 3.96 -13.84
N THR A 552 -18.68 4.48 -13.32
CA THR A 552 -19.61 3.70 -12.49
C THR A 552 -21.06 3.96 -12.87
N ILE A 553 -21.95 3.05 -12.52
CA ILE A 553 -23.38 3.19 -12.71
C ILE A 553 -24.03 3.20 -11.32
N ILE A 554 -24.63 4.33 -10.98
CA ILE A 554 -25.35 4.45 -9.71
C ILE A 554 -26.70 3.75 -9.85
N PRO A 555 -27.03 2.80 -8.96
CA PRO A 555 -28.32 2.14 -9.00
C PRO A 555 -29.47 3.15 -8.79
N THR A 556 -30.54 3.05 -9.55
CA THR A 556 -31.79 3.72 -9.23
C THR A 556 -32.51 2.89 -8.17
N ASN A 557 -32.79 3.47 -7.01
CA ASN A 557 -33.45 2.78 -5.90
C ASN A 557 -35.00 2.69 -6.08
N ASP A 558 -35.49 2.84 -7.33
CA ASP A 558 -36.92 2.84 -7.66
C ASP A 558 -37.47 1.45 -8.01
N GLY A 559 -36.67 0.40 -7.88
CA GLY A 559 -37.04 -0.98 -8.17
C GLY A 559 -37.35 -1.27 -9.64
N LYS A 560 -37.13 -0.31 -10.56
CA LYS A 560 -37.41 -0.49 -11.99
C LYS A 560 -36.21 -1.09 -12.71
N ILE A 561 -36.50 -2.00 -13.64
CA ILE A 561 -35.49 -2.53 -14.53
C ILE A 561 -35.08 -1.44 -15.54
N PRO A 562 -33.76 -1.14 -15.70
CA PRO A 562 -33.30 -0.16 -16.68
C PRO A 562 -33.76 -0.55 -18.10
N LYS A 563 -34.48 0.35 -18.76
CA LYS A 563 -34.94 0.15 -20.14
C LYS A 563 -33.94 0.78 -21.11
N HIS A 564 -33.26 -0.05 -21.85
CA HIS A 564 -32.36 0.36 -22.93
C HIS A 564 -33.11 0.45 -24.25
N GLY A 565 -32.74 1.39 -25.11
CA GLY A 565 -33.25 1.49 -26.47
C GLY A 565 -32.50 0.55 -27.45
N PHE A 566 -32.91 0.61 -28.71
CA PHE A 566 -32.31 -0.18 -29.80
C PHE A 566 -31.37 0.68 -30.64
N TYR A 567 -30.23 0.13 -31.01
CA TYR A 567 -29.29 0.70 -31.98
C TYR A 567 -29.68 0.28 -33.40
N ASP A 568 -30.82 0.84 -33.84
CA ASP A 568 -31.46 0.53 -35.11
C ASP A 568 -30.74 1.18 -36.32
N GLU A 569 -31.22 0.89 -37.53
CA GLU A 569 -30.67 1.49 -38.76
C GLU A 569 -30.70 3.02 -38.76
N LYS A 570 -31.74 3.64 -38.15
CA LYS A 570 -31.83 5.10 -38.03
C LYS A 570 -30.74 5.65 -37.14
N PHE A 571 -30.41 4.94 -36.06
CA PHE A 571 -29.30 5.30 -35.22
C PHE A 571 -27.96 5.14 -35.98
N MET A 572 -27.76 4.02 -36.64
CA MET A 572 -26.56 3.74 -37.44
C MET A 572 -26.36 4.75 -38.57
N ALA A 573 -27.43 5.16 -39.24
CA ALA A 573 -27.38 6.20 -40.29
C ALA A 573 -26.91 7.57 -39.73
N LYS A 574 -27.29 7.90 -38.46
CA LYS A 574 -26.83 9.14 -37.77
C LYS A 574 -25.39 9.02 -37.25
N LEU A 575 -24.95 7.82 -36.88
CA LEU A 575 -23.58 7.57 -36.37
C LEU A 575 -22.55 7.58 -37.52
N LYS A 576 -22.90 7.00 -38.67
CA LYS A 576 -22.03 6.80 -39.82
C LYS A 576 -21.21 8.03 -40.26
N PRO A 577 -21.75 9.29 -40.30
CA PRO A 577 -20.96 10.46 -40.67
C PRO A 577 -19.79 10.74 -39.72
N TYR A 578 -19.95 10.47 -38.43
CA TYR A 578 -18.89 10.64 -37.43
C TYR A 578 -17.81 9.59 -37.60
N ILE A 579 -18.19 8.32 -37.76
CA ILE A 579 -17.26 7.22 -38.01
C ILE A 579 -16.47 7.43 -39.31
N ASN A 580 -17.14 7.87 -40.37
CA ASN A 580 -16.47 8.16 -41.66
C ASN A 580 -15.40 9.29 -41.50
N ARG A 581 -15.65 10.30 -40.67
CA ARG A 581 -14.65 11.35 -40.40
C ARG A 581 -13.46 10.80 -39.61
N LEU A 582 -13.69 9.94 -38.63
CA LEU A 582 -12.60 9.31 -37.87
C LEU A 582 -11.76 8.40 -38.77
N ASN A 583 -12.39 7.57 -39.61
CA ASN A 583 -11.69 6.71 -40.57
C ASN A 583 -10.91 7.48 -41.65
N ALA A 584 -11.35 8.69 -42.01
CA ALA A 584 -10.71 9.53 -43.01
C ALA A 584 -9.61 10.44 -42.42
N ALA A 585 -9.55 10.59 -41.11
CA ALA A 585 -8.55 11.43 -40.44
C ALA A 585 -7.14 10.84 -40.58
N LYS A 586 -6.15 11.67 -40.88
CA LYS A 586 -4.74 11.30 -40.98
C LYS A 586 -3.83 12.48 -40.65
N GLY A 587 -2.63 12.17 -40.15
CA GLY A 587 -1.57 13.14 -39.93
C GLY A 587 -1.64 13.84 -38.58
N ASN A 588 -0.99 14.99 -38.48
CA ASN A 588 -0.78 15.70 -37.24
C ASN A 588 -1.83 16.77 -37.03
N TYR A 589 -2.40 16.79 -35.84
CA TYR A 589 -3.41 17.76 -35.42
C TYR A 589 -2.90 18.57 -34.23
N ASP A 590 -3.01 19.88 -34.38
CA ASP A 590 -2.81 20.87 -33.32
C ASP A 590 -4.00 21.80 -33.27
N SER A 591 -4.34 22.28 -32.08
CA SER A 591 -5.43 23.22 -31.87
C SER A 591 -5.11 24.13 -30.70
N LYS A 592 -5.08 25.44 -30.96
CA LYS A 592 -4.89 26.46 -29.92
C LYS A 592 -5.91 26.29 -28.76
N LYS A 593 -7.14 25.93 -29.08
CA LYS A 593 -8.17 25.66 -28.05
C LYS A 593 -7.90 24.40 -27.26
N ALA A 594 -7.32 23.37 -27.91
CA ALA A 594 -6.92 22.16 -27.21
C ALA A 594 -5.76 22.43 -26.25
N GLN A 595 -4.82 23.31 -26.60
CA GLN A 595 -3.73 23.73 -25.70
C GLN A 595 -4.29 24.50 -24.48
N GLN A 596 -5.21 25.43 -24.69
CA GLN A 596 -5.92 26.15 -23.60
C GLN A 596 -6.68 25.20 -22.67
N LEU A 597 -7.27 24.14 -23.21
CA LEU A 597 -7.93 23.11 -22.40
C LEU A 597 -6.94 22.35 -21.52
N ILE A 598 -5.73 22.02 -22.03
CA ILE A 598 -4.68 21.37 -21.25
C ILE A 598 -4.24 22.26 -20.09
N GLU A 599 -3.98 23.57 -20.37
CA GLU A 599 -3.57 24.54 -19.35
C GLU A 599 -4.63 24.60 -18.23
N ARG A 600 -5.89 24.76 -18.59
CA ARG A 600 -7.02 24.78 -17.64
C ARG A 600 -7.11 23.51 -16.80
N LEU A 601 -7.04 22.33 -17.42
CA LEU A 601 -7.12 21.04 -16.71
C LEU A 601 -5.92 20.83 -15.77
N ASN A 602 -4.73 21.27 -16.17
CA ASN A 602 -3.55 21.18 -15.32
C ASN A 602 -3.65 22.15 -14.13
N GLU A 603 -4.14 23.37 -14.32
CA GLU A 603 -4.37 24.32 -13.23
C GLU A 603 -5.37 23.74 -12.22
N GLU A 604 -6.52 23.24 -12.69
CA GLU A 604 -7.52 22.59 -11.84
C GLU A 604 -6.95 21.36 -11.09
N ALA A 605 -6.09 20.55 -11.74
CA ALA A 605 -5.44 19.39 -11.13
C ALA A 605 -4.48 19.80 -10.02
N VAL A 606 -3.62 20.79 -10.27
CA VAL A 606 -2.66 21.31 -9.30
C VAL A 606 -3.36 21.96 -8.11
N ASP A 607 -4.41 22.74 -8.35
CA ASP A 607 -5.17 23.38 -7.29
C ASP A 607 -5.87 22.35 -6.39
N MET A 608 -6.47 21.33 -6.97
CA MET A 608 -7.09 20.25 -6.20
C MET A 608 -6.06 19.42 -5.43
N ALA A 609 -4.90 19.13 -6.01
CA ALA A 609 -3.81 18.43 -5.33
C ALA A 609 -3.30 19.24 -4.12
N ARG A 610 -3.16 20.55 -4.26
CA ARG A 610 -2.77 21.46 -3.16
C ARG A 610 -3.84 21.55 -2.08
N LEU A 611 -5.11 21.70 -2.47
CA LEU A 611 -6.23 21.79 -1.52
C LEU A 611 -6.44 20.49 -0.74
N SER A 612 -6.21 19.34 -1.37
CA SER A 612 -6.39 18.03 -0.75
C SER A 612 -5.15 17.55 0.00
N ASP A 613 -3.96 18.10 -0.29
CA ASP A 613 -2.64 17.61 0.17
C ASP A 613 -2.50 16.08 0.00
N ASP A 614 -3.03 15.57 -1.13
CA ASP A 614 -3.15 14.13 -1.43
C ASP A 614 -2.21 13.77 -2.59
N GLU A 615 -1.09 13.11 -2.27
CA GLU A 615 -0.08 12.68 -3.23
C GLU A 615 -0.66 11.66 -4.25
N ALA A 616 -1.61 10.82 -3.82
CA ALA A 616 -2.29 9.89 -4.71
C ALA A 616 -3.18 10.63 -5.73
N TYR A 617 -3.80 11.74 -5.32
CA TYR A 617 -4.54 12.61 -6.24
C TYR A 617 -3.59 13.24 -7.27
N ASP A 618 -2.48 13.81 -6.84
CA ASP A 618 -1.49 14.47 -7.70
C ASP A 618 -0.97 13.51 -8.78
N ASP A 619 -0.41 12.37 -8.38
CA ASP A 619 0.12 11.36 -9.32
C ASP A 619 -0.93 10.86 -10.33
N THR A 620 -2.18 10.74 -9.89
CA THR A 620 -3.26 10.20 -10.72
C THR A 620 -3.81 11.25 -11.69
N SER A 621 -3.85 12.51 -11.28
CA SER A 621 -4.44 13.62 -12.03
C SER A 621 -3.75 13.87 -13.36
N HIS A 622 -2.43 13.78 -13.44
CA HIS A 622 -1.66 14.02 -14.67
C HIS A 622 -2.08 13.13 -15.84
N ARG A 623 -2.35 11.84 -15.59
CA ARG A 623 -2.81 10.91 -16.65
C ARG A 623 -4.28 11.12 -16.96
N ALA A 624 -5.10 11.48 -15.99
CA ALA A 624 -6.51 11.80 -16.21
C ALA A 624 -6.68 13.06 -17.09
N VAL A 625 -5.82 14.07 -16.94
CA VAL A 625 -5.77 15.25 -17.84
C VAL A 625 -5.51 14.84 -19.29
N ILE A 626 -4.49 13.99 -19.53
CA ILE A 626 -4.18 13.50 -20.88
C ILE A 626 -5.38 12.75 -21.48
N ILE A 627 -6.04 11.88 -20.72
CA ILE A 627 -7.19 11.11 -21.19
C ILE A 627 -8.36 12.02 -21.53
N ALA A 628 -8.66 13.03 -20.69
CA ALA A 628 -9.74 13.98 -20.93
C ALA A 628 -9.47 14.85 -22.17
N TRP A 629 -8.23 15.31 -22.33
CA TRP A 629 -7.83 16.03 -23.51
C TRP A 629 -7.90 15.18 -24.79
N LEU A 630 -7.44 13.93 -24.76
CA LEU A 630 -7.56 13.00 -25.91
C LEU A 630 -9.03 12.79 -26.30
N ARG A 631 -9.95 12.72 -25.33
CA ARG A 631 -11.40 12.67 -25.60
C ARG A 631 -11.87 13.90 -26.37
N ALA A 632 -11.43 15.09 -25.98
CA ALA A 632 -11.76 16.33 -26.70
C ALA A 632 -11.23 16.30 -28.14
N MET A 633 -10.00 15.82 -28.38
CA MET A 633 -9.41 15.72 -29.71
C MET A 633 -10.17 14.74 -30.61
N VAL A 634 -10.57 13.57 -30.09
CA VAL A 634 -11.40 12.60 -30.82
C VAL A 634 -12.76 13.20 -31.20
N LEU A 635 -13.40 13.90 -30.26
CA LEU A 635 -14.68 14.60 -30.53
C LEU A 635 -14.53 15.71 -31.55
N TYR A 636 -13.44 16.48 -31.47
CA TYR A 636 -13.11 17.53 -32.44
C TYR A 636 -13.02 16.94 -33.88
N LEU A 637 -12.32 15.82 -34.03
CA LEU A 637 -12.25 15.15 -35.33
C LEU A 637 -13.60 14.59 -35.79
N ALA A 638 -14.31 13.91 -34.91
CA ALA A 638 -15.61 13.31 -35.21
C ALA A 638 -16.66 14.35 -35.61
N GLU A 639 -16.68 15.52 -34.97
CA GLU A 639 -17.64 16.58 -35.24
C GLU A 639 -17.17 17.58 -36.32
N GLY A 640 -15.86 17.55 -36.64
CA GLY A 640 -15.24 18.44 -37.66
C GLY A 640 -15.08 19.88 -37.22
N LYS A 641 -15.40 20.20 -35.97
CA LYS A 641 -15.22 21.55 -35.38
C LYS A 641 -15.09 21.45 -33.87
N TRP A 642 -14.31 22.39 -33.30
CA TRP A 642 -14.26 22.58 -31.85
C TRP A 642 -15.50 23.34 -31.35
N SER A 643 -16.04 22.93 -30.21
CA SER A 643 -17.17 23.58 -29.59
C SER A 643 -17.01 23.68 -28.06
N LYS A 644 -17.79 24.55 -27.43
CA LYS A 644 -17.80 24.70 -25.96
C LYS A 644 -18.26 23.44 -25.27
N GLU A 645 -19.20 22.74 -25.85
CA GLU A 645 -19.72 21.47 -25.32
C GLU A 645 -18.61 20.39 -25.26
N ILE A 646 -17.65 20.39 -26.21
CA ILE A 646 -16.49 19.49 -26.20
C ILE A 646 -15.59 19.84 -25.02
N GLU A 647 -15.32 21.12 -24.74
CA GLU A 647 -14.51 21.56 -23.60
C GLU A 647 -15.18 21.19 -22.26
N GLU A 648 -16.46 21.51 -22.09
CA GLU A 648 -17.22 21.20 -20.87
C GLU A 648 -17.32 19.69 -20.63
N PHE A 649 -17.52 18.91 -21.69
CA PHE A 649 -17.51 17.46 -21.61
C PHE A 649 -16.13 16.90 -21.20
N ALA A 650 -15.05 17.44 -21.74
CA ALA A 650 -13.69 17.00 -21.39
C ALA A 650 -13.39 17.29 -19.91
N VAL A 651 -13.70 18.50 -19.44
CA VAL A 651 -13.54 18.88 -18.03
C VAL A 651 -14.40 17.98 -17.13
N TRP A 652 -15.67 17.79 -17.45
CA TRP A 652 -16.52 16.84 -16.72
C TRP A 652 -15.94 15.44 -16.71
N SER A 653 -15.42 14.95 -17.85
CA SER A 653 -14.87 13.60 -17.98
C SER A 653 -13.62 13.40 -17.12
N TYR A 654 -12.80 14.45 -16.93
CA TYR A 654 -11.68 14.47 -16.01
C TYR A 654 -12.17 14.33 -14.56
N HIS A 655 -13.09 15.17 -14.13
CA HIS A 655 -13.61 15.12 -12.76
C HIS A 655 -14.31 13.81 -12.43
N TYR A 656 -15.05 13.24 -13.39
CA TYR A 656 -15.74 11.96 -13.22
C TYR A 656 -14.75 10.80 -13.07
N ASP A 657 -13.72 10.74 -13.90
CA ASP A 657 -12.66 9.73 -13.82
C ASP A 657 -11.89 9.82 -12.50
N MET A 658 -11.49 11.04 -12.11
CA MET A 658 -10.81 11.28 -10.84
C MET A 658 -11.70 10.90 -9.65
N TRP A 659 -13.00 11.24 -9.69
CA TRP A 659 -13.94 10.81 -8.65
C TRP A 659 -13.98 9.28 -8.51
N CYS A 660 -14.06 8.56 -9.62
CA CYS A 660 -14.05 7.10 -9.60
C CYS A 660 -12.73 6.55 -9.02
N LYS A 661 -11.59 7.06 -9.47
CA LYS A 661 -10.26 6.62 -9.01
C LYS A 661 -10.08 6.86 -7.52
N MET A 662 -10.36 8.05 -7.03
CA MET A 662 -10.20 8.40 -5.62
C MET A 662 -11.24 7.72 -4.72
N THR A 663 -12.48 7.53 -5.20
CA THR A 663 -13.53 6.86 -4.43
C THR A 663 -13.26 5.36 -4.27
N PHE A 664 -12.80 4.71 -5.34
CA PHE A 664 -12.61 3.26 -5.32
C PHE A 664 -11.24 2.81 -4.84
N PHE A 665 -10.19 3.63 -5.04
CA PHE A 665 -8.81 3.21 -4.84
C PHE A 665 -7.97 4.18 -4.01
N GLY A 666 -8.43 5.40 -3.77
CA GLY A 666 -7.62 6.46 -3.14
C GLY A 666 -7.04 6.08 -1.78
N GLU A 667 -7.77 5.29 -0.99
CA GLU A 667 -7.29 4.82 0.32
C GLU A 667 -6.14 3.82 0.18
N GLU A 668 -6.28 2.85 -0.73
CA GLU A 668 -5.25 1.85 -1.00
C GLU A 668 -4.01 2.46 -1.65
N MET A 669 -4.18 3.40 -2.58
CA MET A 669 -3.08 4.14 -3.22
C MET A 669 -2.28 4.92 -2.17
N SER A 670 -2.94 5.67 -1.30
CA SER A 670 -2.25 6.42 -0.24
C SER A 670 -1.50 5.51 0.73
N LYS A 671 -2.07 4.34 1.08
CA LYS A 671 -1.38 3.34 1.92
C LYS A 671 -0.12 2.78 1.24
N GLN A 672 -0.18 2.48 -0.06
CA GLN A 672 0.97 1.96 -0.80
C GLN A 672 2.07 3.02 -0.97
N MET A 673 1.70 4.28 -1.22
CA MET A 673 2.66 5.39 -1.27
C MET A 673 3.36 5.63 0.07
N GLU A 674 2.61 5.55 1.18
CA GLU A 674 3.19 5.60 2.54
C GLU A 674 4.22 4.46 2.76
N HIS A 675 4.01 3.28 2.20
CA HIS A 675 4.94 2.16 2.27
C HIS A 675 6.15 2.32 1.32
N GLU A 676 6.00 2.93 0.15
CA GLU A 676 7.11 3.20 -0.77
C GLU A 676 8.04 4.31 -0.29
N VAL A 677 7.51 5.32 0.38
CA VAL A 677 8.29 6.41 1.00
C VAL A 677 9.25 5.86 2.08
N VAL A 678 8.92 4.74 2.70
CA VAL A 678 9.82 4.00 3.61
C VAL A 678 10.99 3.32 2.86
N GLY A 679 10.89 3.12 1.55
CA GLY A 679 11.87 2.38 0.73
C GLY A 679 12.79 3.19 -0.19
N LYS A 680 12.44 4.41 -0.60
CA LYS A 680 13.25 5.22 -1.53
C LYS A 680 13.21 6.70 -1.14
N SER A 681 14.37 7.22 -0.69
CA SER A 681 14.53 8.65 -0.45
C SER A 681 14.43 9.42 -1.78
N ARG A 682 13.27 9.96 -2.11
CA ARG A 682 13.23 11.24 -2.83
C ARG A 682 13.90 12.26 -1.93
N GLY A 683 14.70 13.16 -2.51
CA GLY A 683 15.45 14.15 -1.76
C GLY A 683 14.58 14.80 -0.67
N PRO A 684 15.15 15.14 0.48
CA PRO A 684 14.39 15.41 1.68
C PRO A 684 13.40 16.54 1.42
N ARG A 685 12.10 16.28 1.66
CA ARG A 685 11.22 17.38 2.12
C ARG A 685 11.98 18.05 3.24
N ASN A 686 12.09 19.36 3.18
CA ASN A 686 12.84 20.09 4.20
C ASN A 686 12.13 19.90 5.54
N MET A 687 12.62 18.94 6.34
CA MET A 687 12.02 18.62 7.65
C MET A 687 11.91 19.87 8.54
N LEU A 688 12.76 20.87 8.31
CA LEU A 688 12.70 22.12 9.05
C LEU A 688 11.45 22.95 8.69
N ASP A 689 10.97 22.88 7.43
CA ASP A 689 9.71 23.57 7.03
C ASP A 689 8.48 22.96 7.69
N MET A 690 8.54 21.69 8.05
CA MET A 690 7.45 20.99 8.76
C MET A 690 7.39 21.32 10.26
N LEU A 691 8.38 22.01 10.80
CA LEU A 691 8.42 22.44 12.20
C LEU A 691 7.86 23.86 12.34
N PRO A 692 7.24 24.24 13.46
CA PRO A 692 6.86 25.61 13.74
C PRO A 692 8.09 26.54 13.84
N THR A 693 7.87 27.86 13.88
CA THR A 693 8.96 28.85 13.99
C THR A 693 9.80 28.65 15.26
N GLU A 694 9.16 28.25 16.36
CA GLU A 694 9.77 27.84 17.62
C GLU A 694 9.39 26.38 17.89
N PHE A 695 10.39 25.55 18.16
CA PHE A 695 10.17 24.11 18.35
C PHE A 695 11.20 23.52 19.32
N THR A 696 10.89 22.36 19.85
CA THR A 696 11.74 21.60 20.77
C THR A 696 12.41 20.41 20.07
N THR A 697 13.34 19.78 20.77
CA THR A 697 13.93 18.50 20.32
C THR A 697 12.87 17.44 20.06
N VAL A 698 11.79 17.45 20.82
CA VAL A 698 10.66 16.51 20.70
C VAL A 698 9.88 16.72 19.40
N ASP A 699 9.66 17.98 19.04
CA ASP A 699 8.99 18.31 17.77
C ASP A 699 9.85 17.86 16.59
N ALA A 700 11.16 18.02 16.67
CA ALA A 700 12.12 17.57 15.68
C ALA A 700 12.14 16.02 15.58
N GLU A 701 12.07 15.31 16.70
CA GLU A 701 11.93 13.85 16.75
C GLU A 701 10.61 13.39 16.13
N ALA A 702 9.51 14.07 16.45
CA ALA A 702 8.19 13.77 15.88
C ALA A 702 8.15 13.91 14.36
N VAL A 703 8.78 14.97 13.82
CA VAL A 703 8.92 15.16 12.36
C VAL A 703 9.78 14.06 11.73
N ARG A 704 10.88 13.64 12.38
CA ARG A 704 11.71 12.51 11.90
C ARG A 704 10.93 11.20 11.85
N LEU A 705 10.14 10.91 12.90
CA LEU A 705 9.24 9.74 12.95
C LEU A 705 8.17 9.81 11.86
N LYS A 706 7.54 10.97 11.66
CA LYS A 706 6.57 11.21 10.57
C LYS A 706 7.20 10.93 9.19
N MET A 707 8.50 11.22 9.02
CA MET A 707 9.27 11.01 7.80
C MET A 707 9.86 9.59 7.70
N GLY A 708 9.47 8.66 8.58
CA GLY A 708 9.91 7.26 8.52
C GLY A 708 11.40 7.04 8.75
N LYS A 709 12.11 7.98 9.42
CA LYS A 709 13.53 7.81 9.74
C LYS A 709 13.68 6.80 10.88
N LYS A 710 14.44 5.73 10.65
CA LYS A 710 14.71 4.68 11.64
C LYS A 710 15.55 5.17 12.83
N ASP A 711 16.35 6.18 12.61
CA ASP A 711 17.17 6.82 13.65
C ASP A 711 16.33 7.90 14.36
N HIS A 712 16.03 7.66 15.61
CA HIS A 712 15.19 8.55 16.45
C HIS A 712 15.95 9.77 16.98
N ASP A 713 17.28 9.76 16.91
CA ASP A 713 18.10 10.85 17.45
C ASP A 713 18.05 12.10 16.53
N PRO A 714 17.42 13.20 16.96
CA PRO A 714 17.34 14.44 16.20
C PRO A 714 18.62 15.30 16.30
N TYR A 715 19.52 15.02 17.25
CA TYR A 715 20.63 15.92 17.60
C TYR A 715 21.58 16.18 16.42
N LYS A 716 21.94 15.17 15.65
CA LYS A 716 22.78 15.34 14.46
C LYS A 716 22.14 16.26 13.41
N MET A 717 20.83 16.16 13.25
CA MET A 717 20.05 17.01 12.34
C MET A 717 19.97 18.44 12.87
N LEU A 718 19.64 18.62 14.15
CA LEU A 718 19.58 19.93 14.81
C LEU A 718 20.94 20.62 14.78
N TRP A 719 22.01 19.93 15.13
CA TRP A 719 23.38 20.45 15.02
C TRP A 719 23.73 20.89 13.60
N THR A 720 23.32 20.12 12.58
CA THR A 720 23.56 20.47 11.18
C THR A 720 22.79 21.73 10.78
N TRP A 721 21.56 21.89 11.23
CA TRP A 721 20.77 23.10 10.95
C TRP A 721 21.31 24.32 11.68
N GLU A 722 21.74 24.17 12.90
CA GLU A 722 22.34 25.24 13.71
C GLU A 722 23.69 25.68 13.12
N SER A 723 24.56 24.71 12.77
CA SER A 723 25.86 25.00 12.12
C SER A 723 25.74 25.71 10.78
N ARG A 724 24.60 25.52 10.08
CA ARG A 724 24.26 26.21 8.82
C ARG A 724 23.54 27.54 9.04
N GLY A 725 23.29 27.93 10.27
CA GLY A 725 22.57 29.15 10.63
C GLY A 725 21.09 29.15 10.25
N TYR A 726 20.46 27.97 10.16
CA TYR A 726 19.03 27.84 9.85
C TYR A 726 18.17 27.96 11.11
N ILE A 727 18.71 27.55 12.24
CA ILE A 727 18.08 27.61 13.55
C ILE A 727 19.09 28.13 14.59
N GLN A 728 18.58 28.59 15.71
CA GLN A 728 19.36 28.98 16.88
C GLN A 728 18.68 28.41 18.12
N GLN A 729 19.46 27.76 19.00
CA GLN A 729 18.96 27.29 20.28
C GLN A 729 19.05 28.39 21.34
N ASP A 730 18.00 28.55 22.10
CA ASP A 730 18.04 29.34 23.36
C ASP A 730 18.68 28.48 24.46
N PRO A 731 19.84 28.86 24.98
CA PRO A 731 20.57 28.06 25.97
C PRO A 731 19.87 27.95 27.34
N LEU A 732 18.91 28.84 27.65
CA LEU A 732 18.17 28.80 28.90
C LEU A 732 16.93 27.91 28.84
N THR A 733 16.23 27.92 27.71
CA THR A 733 14.96 27.19 27.54
C THR A 733 15.12 25.90 26.77
N GLY A 734 16.24 25.71 26.03
CA GLY A 734 16.44 24.57 25.14
C GLY A 734 15.57 24.59 23.88
N VAL A 735 14.78 25.65 23.66
CA VAL A 735 13.90 25.82 22.48
C VAL A 735 14.74 26.29 21.30
N TYR A 736 14.49 25.69 20.14
CA TYR A 736 15.06 26.11 18.86
C TYR A 736 14.14 27.10 18.15
N ARG A 737 14.73 28.12 17.53
CA ARG A 737 14.01 29.13 16.73
C ARG A 737 14.58 29.16 15.32
N LYS A 738 13.73 29.19 14.29
CA LYS A 738 14.17 29.42 12.91
C LYS A 738 14.73 30.83 12.76
N THR A 739 15.87 30.98 12.11
CA THR A 739 16.51 32.28 11.90
C THR A 739 15.75 33.11 10.87
N GLU A 740 15.81 34.43 10.96
CA GLU A 740 15.20 35.35 9.98
C GLU A 740 15.72 35.10 8.57
N GLY A 741 17.01 34.77 8.42
CA GLY A 741 17.61 34.43 7.13
C GLY A 741 17.03 33.15 6.51
N TYR A 742 16.63 32.18 7.33
CA TYR A 742 15.94 30.99 6.86
C TYR A 742 14.49 31.29 6.45
N LEU A 743 13.75 32.00 7.31
CA LEU A 743 12.36 32.37 7.06
C LEU A 743 12.21 33.25 5.81
N ALA A 744 13.13 34.22 5.59
CA ALA A 744 13.09 35.05 4.40
C ALA A 744 13.30 34.30 3.07
N LYS A 745 14.08 33.21 3.09
CA LYS A 745 14.31 32.35 1.90
C LYS A 745 13.15 31.40 1.60
N HIS A 746 12.39 31.02 2.62
CA HIS A 746 11.33 30.02 2.51
C HIS A 746 9.91 30.60 2.58
N SER A 747 9.74 31.89 2.92
CA SER A 747 8.45 32.60 2.86
C SER A 747 8.02 32.98 1.43
N GLN A 748 8.86 32.80 0.41
CA GLN A 748 8.50 33.01 -1.01
C GLN A 748 8.02 31.73 -1.73
N ALA A 749 7.94 30.60 -1.02
CA ALA A 749 7.51 29.31 -1.56
C ALA A 749 6.21 28.80 -0.93
N ALA A 750 5.43 29.66 -0.27
CA ALA A 750 4.10 29.37 0.26
C ALA A 750 3.03 30.08 -0.56
#